data_f1a6bc69e40be26f7c0dd3c7c923ea5f
#
_entry.id   f1a6bc69e40be26f7c0dd3c7c923ea5f
#
_cell.length_a   1.000
_cell.length_b   1.000
_cell.length_c   1.000
_cell.angle_alpha   90.00
_cell.angle_beta   90.00
_cell.angle_gamma   90.00
#
_symmetry.space_group_name_H-M   'P 1'
#
loop_
_entity.id
_entity.type
_entity.pdbx_description
1 polymer ?
#
loop_
_entity_poly.entity_id
_entity_poly.type
_entity_poly.pdbx_seq_one_letter_code
_entity_poly.pdbx_strand_id
1 'polypeptide(L)'
;MPTIADVARRAGVSPVTVSRVLNGTARVNPATRDTVERVIAELGYVPNVVARGLRSRRTGTLGLIVPDIGNPLWTAVARGVEDAARSHGYAVFLGNTDENPTRQEQYLQTMLGQRVEGLIIVPCGSGARDLIPLQEQNIPMVAVERVFQGWDIDIVTTDVAAGARALVHHLVALGHTHIAVLSGPVALSSADDCVAGYCLALQEVGLPVDPKMVRRGEFRAVSGAHMTNQLLDEGIRPDAILAANSALALGALDALQRHGLCVPEDVSLVCFDDLGMLSVSFPFMTVIAQPGYEMGSNAAQLLFSRLHSTQFLPPRRVVLPTRLIVRYSCGYHLKHTNEQSRLSLSVLHTPTFQGVLIKPLSEMERYAGYACLDLADRELAGQVPRPADYDRSNVERLLRVLRHKEADRVPHLNLWVTSRAVYEYVLGRSLRDAQPSRTPDLPPGTPEEHVEFAVRLGMDAVACNFIWQPNNLFAHSSDGSICYVGGSVRSWTDLDKLEPPPVLADQLDVLERYLRAAQGTGVGIVASFSSFFDCAMRAVGMIEALYLFYDDRPFLETLMNILLEHQQRVMRAVCDRFADDLAFVLVKDEIAHNVGLMIRPDMFEEMFVPRMQQLIAPAKEHGKLVGLYTRGRMEKVLPILERIGFDIVLPMEPECNDLVHLKRQWHGRMAFIGGIPLSLLAYGSWEKIEEAVREACTQLAPGGGYVLGASGPITEGVPAQNVWVMAQAVHKYGRYTRSDEDQ
;
A
#
# COMPACT_ATOMS: atom_id res chain seq x y z
N MET A 1 40.17 -8.75 -13.97
CA MET A 1 39.63 -7.53 -13.35
C MET A 1 40.80 -6.63 -12.98
N PRO A 2 40.76 -5.33 -13.25
CA PRO A 2 41.82 -4.41 -12.85
C PRO A 2 41.98 -4.42 -11.31
N THR A 3 43.23 -4.25 -10.86
CA THR A 3 43.58 -4.23 -9.43
C THR A 3 43.95 -2.82 -8.99
N ILE A 4 43.99 -2.58 -7.66
CA ILE A 4 44.47 -1.30 -7.11
C ILE A 4 45.88 -0.95 -7.60
N ALA A 5 46.74 -1.97 -7.85
CA ALA A 5 48.07 -1.81 -8.39
C ALA A 5 48.05 -1.32 -9.85
N ASP A 6 47.06 -1.74 -10.64
CA ASP A 6 46.91 -1.30 -12.04
C ASP A 6 46.44 0.16 -12.10
N VAL A 7 45.49 0.55 -11.21
CA VAL A 7 45.08 1.95 -11.06
C VAL A 7 46.27 2.82 -10.64
N ALA A 8 47.03 2.37 -9.64
CA ALA A 8 48.20 3.09 -9.16
C ALA A 8 49.26 3.29 -10.24
N ARG A 9 49.54 2.23 -11.01
CA ARG A 9 50.50 2.28 -12.14
C ARG A 9 50.04 3.24 -13.23
N ARG A 10 48.75 3.21 -13.60
CA ARG A 10 48.16 4.03 -14.65
C ARG A 10 48.05 5.51 -14.23
N ALA A 11 47.77 5.76 -12.93
CA ALA A 11 47.68 7.12 -12.37
C ALA A 11 49.05 7.72 -11.97
N GLY A 12 50.14 6.94 -12.04
CA GLY A 12 51.48 7.38 -11.64
C GLY A 12 51.64 7.65 -10.14
N VAL A 13 50.89 6.94 -9.30
CA VAL A 13 50.87 7.11 -7.83
C VAL A 13 51.09 5.77 -7.10
N SER A 14 51.34 5.84 -5.81
CA SER A 14 51.43 4.61 -5.01
C SER A 14 50.07 3.98 -4.77
N PRO A 15 49.95 2.62 -4.58
CA PRO A 15 48.68 1.98 -4.20
C PRO A 15 48.08 2.54 -2.92
N VAL A 16 48.93 3.05 -2.00
CA VAL A 16 48.49 3.73 -0.78
C VAL A 16 47.77 5.06 -1.12
N THR A 17 48.24 5.79 -2.10
CA THR A 17 47.61 7.04 -2.55
C THR A 17 46.24 6.76 -3.17
N VAL A 18 46.10 5.73 -4.03
CA VAL A 18 44.80 5.28 -4.57
C VAL A 18 43.87 4.89 -3.43
N SER A 19 44.33 4.12 -2.43
CA SER A 19 43.54 3.75 -1.26
C SER A 19 43.07 4.96 -0.45
N ARG A 20 43.90 6.00 -0.31
CA ARG A 20 43.54 7.26 0.38
C ARG A 20 42.48 8.06 -0.37
N VAL A 21 42.55 8.10 -1.70
CA VAL A 21 41.53 8.74 -2.55
C VAL A 21 40.19 8.01 -2.40
N LEU A 22 40.21 6.68 -2.53
CA LEU A 22 39.01 5.84 -2.41
C LEU A 22 38.31 5.91 -1.02
N ASN A 23 39.11 6.09 0.04
CA ASN A 23 38.58 6.11 1.41
C ASN A 23 38.35 7.52 1.96
N GLY A 24 38.73 8.57 1.28
CA GLY A 24 38.61 9.95 1.76
C GLY A 24 39.42 10.28 3.02
N THR A 25 40.38 9.44 3.43
CA THR A 25 40.99 9.40 4.77
C THR A 25 42.21 10.29 4.98
N ALA A 26 42.70 10.99 3.95
CA ALA A 26 43.85 11.88 4.09
C ALA A 26 43.78 13.05 3.09
N ARG A 27 44.45 14.15 3.40
CA ARG A 27 44.65 15.27 2.45
C ARG A 27 45.45 14.78 1.26
N VAL A 28 44.79 14.47 0.16
CA VAL A 28 45.39 14.21 -1.14
C VAL A 28 45.23 15.48 -1.96
N ASN A 29 46.28 15.86 -2.70
CA ASN A 29 46.21 17.01 -3.59
C ASN A 29 45.02 16.85 -4.57
N PRO A 30 44.16 17.87 -4.77
CA PRO A 30 43.02 17.81 -5.67
C PRO A 30 43.35 17.28 -7.07
N ALA A 31 44.42 17.75 -7.70
CA ALA A 31 44.85 17.28 -9.02
C ALA A 31 45.23 15.80 -9.05
N THR A 32 45.78 15.27 -7.95
CA THR A 32 46.08 13.83 -7.81
C THR A 32 44.78 13.03 -7.60
N ARG A 33 43.82 13.57 -6.86
CA ARG A 33 42.51 12.95 -6.67
C ARG A 33 41.78 12.78 -7.99
N ASP A 34 41.64 13.89 -8.76
CA ASP A 34 41.00 13.93 -10.07
C ASP A 34 41.62 12.94 -11.05
N THR A 35 42.96 12.82 -11.01
CA THR A 35 43.70 11.87 -11.86
C THR A 35 43.36 10.43 -11.48
N VAL A 36 43.33 10.10 -10.18
CA VAL A 36 43.04 8.76 -9.70
C VAL A 36 41.58 8.38 -9.99
N GLU A 37 40.62 9.30 -9.75
CA GLU A 37 39.19 9.06 -10.00
C GLU A 37 38.92 8.84 -11.49
N ARG A 38 39.56 9.62 -12.37
CA ARG A 38 39.50 9.44 -13.83
C ARG A 38 40.02 8.06 -14.25
N VAL A 39 41.19 7.65 -13.73
CA VAL A 39 41.77 6.33 -14.04
C VAL A 39 40.92 5.17 -13.50
N ILE A 40 40.29 5.35 -12.36
CA ILE A 40 39.32 4.37 -11.81
C ILE A 40 38.16 4.19 -12.78
N ALA A 41 37.58 5.29 -13.30
CA ALA A 41 36.50 5.27 -14.27
C ALA A 41 36.96 4.65 -15.61
N GLU A 42 38.14 5.04 -16.13
CA GLU A 42 38.69 4.49 -17.37
C GLU A 42 38.92 2.97 -17.32
N LEU A 43 39.41 2.47 -16.18
CA LEU A 43 39.69 1.04 -16.02
C LEU A 43 38.48 0.23 -15.56
N GLY A 44 37.36 0.87 -15.22
CA GLY A 44 36.21 0.21 -14.60
C GLY A 44 36.59 -0.51 -13.30
N TYR A 45 37.54 0.07 -12.54
CA TYR A 45 38.01 -0.54 -11.29
C TYR A 45 36.94 -0.40 -10.19
N VAL A 46 36.46 -1.54 -9.73
CA VAL A 46 35.58 -1.62 -8.57
C VAL A 46 36.41 -2.07 -7.35
N PRO A 47 36.45 -1.29 -6.25
CA PRO A 47 37.17 -1.67 -5.05
C PRO A 47 36.69 -3.02 -4.52
N ASN A 48 37.60 -3.95 -4.29
CA ASN A 48 37.28 -5.24 -3.73
C ASN A 48 36.95 -5.08 -2.22
N VAL A 49 35.66 -5.16 -1.90
CA VAL A 49 35.13 -5.02 -0.54
C VAL A 49 35.72 -6.09 0.40
N VAL A 50 35.96 -7.32 -0.11
CA VAL A 50 36.55 -8.43 0.66
C VAL A 50 38.00 -8.10 1.04
N ALA A 51 38.79 -7.58 0.11
CA ALA A 51 40.19 -7.18 0.38
C ALA A 51 40.27 -5.98 1.35
N ARG A 52 39.26 -5.09 1.33
CA ARG A 52 39.14 -3.96 2.26
C ARG A 52 38.73 -4.47 3.64
N GLY A 53 37.79 -5.39 3.73
CA GLY A 53 37.31 -6.02 4.98
C GLY A 53 38.43 -6.80 5.71
N LEU A 54 39.30 -7.48 4.97
CA LEU A 54 40.47 -8.17 5.53
C LEU A 54 41.46 -7.20 6.21
N ARG A 55 41.54 -5.95 5.72
CA ARG A 55 42.47 -4.93 6.27
C ARG A 55 41.85 -4.12 7.42
N SER A 56 40.55 -3.81 7.34
CA SER A 56 39.83 -3.00 8.34
C SER A 56 39.16 -3.82 9.44
N ARG A 57 39.13 -5.15 9.32
CA ARG A 57 38.31 -6.08 10.14
C ARG A 57 36.81 -5.73 10.14
N ARG A 58 36.33 -4.91 9.18
CA ARG A 58 34.93 -4.52 9.03
C ARG A 58 34.46 -4.88 7.64
N THR A 59 33.35 -5.61 7.56
CA THR A 59 32.74 -6.03 6.29
C THR A 59 31.65 -5.08 5.82
N GLY A 60 31.09 -4.26 6.73
CA GLY A 60 29.93 -3.41 6.45
C GLY A 60 28.68 -4.21 6.15
N THR A 61 28.57 -5.44 6.69
CA THR A 61 27.46 -6.34 6.40
C THR A 61 26.81 -6.82 7.70
N LEU A 62 25.48 -6.76 7.75
CA LEU A 62 24.64 -7.34 8.80
C LEU A 62 23.96 -8.61 8.29
N GLY A 63 23.75 -9.58 9.17
CA GLY A 63 22.89 -10.73 8.92
C GLY A 63 21.46 -10.44 9.36
N LEU A 64 20.49 -10.88 8.55
CA LEU A 64 19.09 -10.93 8.90
C LEU A 64 18.55 -12.32 8.58
N ILE A 65 18.01 -13.02 9.57
CA ILE A 65 17.37 -14.33 9.39
C ILE A 65 15.90 -14.20 9.72
N VAL A 66 15.04 -14.51 8.74
CA VAL A 66 13.58 -14.51 8.87
C VAL A 66 12.99 -15.87 8.56
N PRO A 67 11.79 -16.19 9.12
CA PRO A 67 11.16 -17.51 8.92
C PRO A 67 10.62 -17.70 7.50
N ASP A 68 9.96 -16.69 6.94
CA ASP A 68 9.31 -16.78 5.63
C ASP A 68 9.18 -15.39 5.00
N ILE A 69 10.00 -15.13 3.98
CA ILE A 69 9.98 -13.86 3.25
C ILE A 69 8.67 -13.67 2.43
N GLY A 70 7.91 -14.73 2.21
CA GLY A 70 6.58 -14.63 1.58
C GLY A 70 5.52 -14.06 2.51
N ASN A 71 5.74 -14.07 3.83
CA ASN A 71 4.82 -13.48 4.79
C ASN A 71 5.03 -11.95 4.87
N PRO A 72 3.99 -11.13 4.68
CA PRO A 72 4.07 -9.66 4.70
C PRO A 72 4.69 -9.07 5.96
N LEU A 73 4.49 -9.68 7.13
CA LEU A 73 5.11 -9.24 8.38
C LEU A 73 6.65 -9.26 8.29
N TRP A 74 7.20 -10.40 7.84
CA TRP A 74 8.66 -10.56 7.76
C TRP A 74 9.28 -9.73 6.63
N THR A 75 8.52 -9.51 5.56
CA THR A 75 8.92 -8.57 4.49
C THR A 75 9.00 -7.14 5.01
N ALA A 76 8.03 -6.72 5.85
CA ALA A 76 8.06 -5.41 6.49
C ALA A 76 9.21 -5.28 7.50
N VAL A 77 9.48 -6.31 8.30
CA VAL A 77 10.65 -6.38 9.21
C VAL A 77 11.94 -6.24 8.41
N ALA A 78 12.10 -7.01 7.33
CA ALA A 78 13.28 -6.95 6.48
C ALA A 78 13.49 -5.55 5.88
N ARG A 79 12.41 -4.90 5.47
CA ARG A 79 12.45 -3.51 4.96
C ARG A 79 12.92 -2.53 6.04
N GLY A 80 12.37 -2.62 7.26
CA GLY A 80 12.80 -1.76 8.38
C GLY A 80 14.27 -1.93 8.74
N VAL A 81 14.76 -3.17 8.71
CA VAL A 81 16.19 -3.48 8.93
C VAL A 81 17.06 -2.91 7.81
N GLU A 82 16.68 -3.11 6.55
CA GLU A 82 17.43 -2.66 5.37
C GLU A 82 17.54 -1.14 5.31
N ASP A 83 16.44 -0.42 5.51
CA ASP A 83 16.44 1.05 5.51
C ASP A 83 17.32 1.61 6.64
N ALA A 84 17.25 1.03 7.86
CA ALA A 84 18.11 1.41 8.96
C ALA A 84 19.58 1.06 8.70
N ALA A 85 19.88 -0.11 8.14
CA ALA A 85 21.24 -0.54 7.80
C ALA A 85 21.87 0.39 6.76
N ARG A 86 21.14 0.72 5.70
CA ARG A 86 21.58 1.61 4.62
C ARG A 86 21.92 3.00 5.13
N SER A 87 21.13 3.57 6.05
CA SER A 87 21.40 4.88 6.65
C SER A 87 22.70 4.92 7.45
N HIS A 88 23.19 3.75 7.92
CA HIS A 88 24.46 3.58 8.63
C HIS A 88 25.60 3.04 7.74
N GLY A 89 25.35 2.90 6.42
CA GLY A 89 26.36 2.42 5.47
C GLY A 89 26.61 0.91 5.50
N TYR A 90 25.64 0.13 6.00
CA TYR A 90 25.69 -1.33 6.03
C TYR A 90 24.82 -1.95 4.94
N ALA A 91 25.27 -3.08 4.39
CA ALA A 91 24.46 -3.99 3.58
C ALA A 91 23.84 -5.09 4.46
N VAL A 92 22.68 -5.61 4.04
CA VAL A 92 22.01 -6.71 4.73
C VAL A 92 22.14 -8.00 3.92
N PHE A 93 22.61 -9.07 4.57
CA PHE A 93 22.59 -10.43 4.04
C PHE A 93 21.38 -11.16 4.63
N LEU A 94 20.39 -11.45 3.76
CA LEU A 94 19.13 -12.07 4.17
C LEU A 94 19.18 -13.59 4.06
N GLY A 95 18.76 -14.30 5.13
CA GLY A 95 18.51 -15.74 5.18
C GLY A 95 17.03 -16.03 5.40
N ASN A 96 16.42 -16.88 4.56
CA ASN A 96 15.04 -17.34 4.66
C ASN A 96 15.01 -18.81 5.11
N THR A 97 14.53 -19.08 6.33
CA THR A 97 14.62 -20.42 6.91
C THR A 97 13.47 -21.34 6.56
N ASP A 98 12.35 -20.83 6.07
CA ASP A 98 11.08 -21.59 5.87
C ASP A 98 10.65 -22.33 7.16
N GLU A 99 10.80 -21.71 8.33
CA GLU A 99 10.52 -22.32 9.64
C GLU A 99 11.32 -23.61 9.90
N ASN A 100 12.47 -23.80 9.23
CA ASN A 100 13.28 -25.01 9.31
C ASN A 100 14.57 -24.76 10.14
N PRO A 101 14.74 -25.40 11.32
CA PRO A 101 15.92 -25.21 12.16
C PRO A 101 17.24 -25.59 11.47
N THR A 102 17.25 -26.62 10.61
CA THR A 102 18.46 -27.02 9.89
C THR A 102 18.88 -25.94 8.88
N ARG A 103 17.93 -25.28 8.22
CA ARG A 103 18.25 -24.13 7.35
C ARG A 103 18.74 -22.94 8.17
N GLN A 104 18.18 -22.71 9.35
CA GLN A 104 18.68 -21.68 10.26
C GLN A 104 20.17 -21.90 10.57
N GLU A 105 20.55 -23.13 10.97
CA GLU A 105 21.95 -23.48 11.22
C GLU A 105 22.85 -23.23 9.99
N GLN A 106 22.40 -23.63 8.79
CA GLN A 106 23.15 -23.39 7.55
C GLN A 106 23.38 -21.90 7.28
N TYR A 107 22.34 -21.06 7.49
CA TYR A 107 22.47 -19.61 7.33
C TYR A 107 23.39 -18.99 8.38
N LEU A 108 23.34 -19.46 9.64
CA LEU A 108 24.25 -19.00 10.69
C LEU A 108 25.70 -19.31 10.34
N GLN A 109 26.00 -20.52 9.84
CA GLN A 109 27.33 -20.88 9.36
C GLN A 109 27.77 -20.03 8.15
N THR A 110 26.86 -19.76 7.22
CA THR A 110 27.12 -18.90 6.06
C THR A 110 27.46 -17.48 6.52
N MET A 111 26.70 -16.92 7.45
CA MET A 111 26.91 -15.57 7.98
C MET A 111 28.22 -15.44 8.74
N LEU A 112 28.60 -16.48 9.51
CA LEU A 112 29.92 -16.57 10.11
C LEU A 112 31.04 -16.57 9.05
N GLY A 113 30.90 -17.35 7.99
CA GLY A 113 31.81 -17.37 6.84
C GLY A 113 31.95 -16.03 6.13
N GLN A 114 30.84 -15.31 5.99
CA GLN A 114 30.78 -13.96 5.42
C GLN A 114 31.25 -12.87 6.41
N ARG A 115 31.51 -13.21 7.66
CA ARG A 115 31.96 -12.29 8.71
C ARG A 115 31.01 -11.11 8.90
N VAL A 116 29.71 -11.38 9.03
CA VAL A 116 28.75 -10.32 9.36
C VAL A 116 29.15 -9.67 10.69
N GLU A 117 28.99 -8.36 10.79
CA GLU A 117 29.36 -7.59 11.98
C GLU A 117 28.31 -7.69 13.09
N GLY A 118 27.08 -8.04 12.74
CA GLY A 118 25.97 -8.25 13.67
C GLY A 118 24.86 -9.06 13.04
N LEU A 119 23.98 -9.62 13.87
CA LEU A 119 22.90 -10.51 13.45
C LEU A 119 21.55 -10.03 14.04
N ILE A 120 20.54 -9.94 13.18
CA ILE A 120 19.14 -9.86 13.58
C ILE A 120 18.48 -11.18 13.18
N ILE A 121 17.75 -11.83 14.11
CA ILE A 121 17.22 -13.16 13.89
C ILE A 121 15.80 -13.31 14.44
N VAL A 122 14.93 -13.94 13.65
CA VAL A 122 13.67 -14.52 14.11
C VAL A 122 13.90 -16.00 14.33
N PRO A 123 13.91 -16.51 15.58
CA PRO A 123 14.24 -17.91 15.86
C PRO A 123 13.25 -18.91 15.28
N CYS A 124 13.76 -19.99 14.68
CA CYS A 124 13.00 -21.18 14.29
C CYS A 124 13.20 -22.29 15.33
N GLY A 125 12.43 -22.26 16.41
CA GLY A 125 12.57 -23.21 17.51
C GLY A 125 13.22 -22.61 18.75
N SER A 126 13.31 -23.39 19.82
CA SER A 126 13.75 -22.96 21.15
C SER A 126 15.26 -23.13 21.41
N GLY A 127 15.98 -23.78 20.52
CA GLY A 127 17.40 -24.12 20.72
C GLY A 127 18.34 -22.96 20.40
N ALA A 128 19.13 -22.54 21.38
CA ALA A 128 20.11 -21.47 21.21
C ALA A 128 21.54 -22.00 20.92
N ARG A 129 21.72 -23.33 20.82
CA ARG A 129 23.03 -23.93 20.60
C ARG A 129 23.74 -23.45 19.34
N ASP A 130 22.96 -23.19 18.29
CA ASP A 130 23.45 -22.76 16.99
C ASP A 130 24.04 -21.33 17.03
N LEU A 131 23.72 -20.55 18.08
CA LEU A 131 24.23 -19.19 18.27
C LEU A 131 25.56 -19.12 19.02
N ILE A 132 26.00 -20.24 19.68
CA ILE A 132 27.25 -20.29 20.46
C ILE A 132 28.45 -19.81 19.64
N PRO A 133 28.65 -20.24 18.37
CA PRO A 133 29.79 -19.79 17.57
C PRO A 133 29.83 -18.29 17.29
N LEU A 134 28.65 -17.64 17.20
CA LEU A 134 28.57 -16.18 17.03
C LEU A 134 28.90 -15.46 18.33
N GLN A 135 28.44 -15.98 19.46
CA GLN A 135 28.76 -15.46 20.79
C GLN A 135 30.26 -15.53 21.09
N GLU A 136 30.90 -16.67 20.79
CA GLU A 136 32.33 -16.87 20.94
C GLU A 136 33.17 -15.89 20.11
N GLN A 137 32.64 -15.45 18.96
CA GLN A 137 33.26 -14.44 18.12
C GLN A 137 32.83 -13.00 18.49
N ASN A 138 32.06 -12.83 19.57
CA ASN A 138 31.55 -11.55 20.05
C ASN A 138 30.70 -10.79 18.98
N ILE A 139 29.97 -11.52 18.13
CA ILE A 139 29.03 -10.91 17.16
C ILE A 139 27.78 -10.52 17.92
N PRO A 140 27.41 -9.22 17.96
CA PRO A 140 26.20 -8.78 18.63
C PRO A 140 24.96 -9.28 17.90
N MET A 141 23.94 -9.68 18.69
CA MET A 141 22.72 -10.30 18.19
C MET A 141 21.49 -9.61 18.76
N VAL A 142 20.44 -9.52 17.96
CA VAL A 142 19.10 -9.04 18.35
C VAL A 142 18.06 -10.04 17.85
N ALA A 143 17.20 -10.53 18.76
CA ALA A 143 16.05 -11.35 18.37
C ALA A 143 14.85 -10.47 18.00
N VAL A 144 13.99 -10.99 17.12
CA VAL A 144 12.72 -10.35 16.76
C VAL A 144 11.59 -11.34 17.01
N GLU A 145 10.54 -10.88 17.67
CA GLU A 145 9.28 -11.55 18.01
C GLU A 145 9.45 -12.74 18.95
N ARG A 146 10.39 -13.65 18.69
CA ARG A 146 10.55 -14.93 19.38
C ARG A 146 11.76 -14.94 20.28
N VAL A 147 11.69 -15.63 21.40
CA VAL A 147 12.73 -15.69 22.43
C VAL A 147 13.48 -17.00 22.33
N PHE A 148 14.82 -16.97 22.46
CA PHE A 148 15.61 -18.16 22.74
C PHE A 148 15.58 -18.47 24.24
N GLN A 149 15.18 -19.67 24.62
CA GLN A 149 15.18 -20.06 26.02
C GLN A 149 16.63 -20.11 26.58
N GLY A 150 16.82 -19.42 27.72
CA GLY A 150 18.12 -19.40 28.40
C GLY A 150 19.18 -18.46 27.81
N TRP A 151 18.76 -17.54 26.90
CA TRP A 151 19.67 -16.54 26.34
C TRP A 151 19.17 -15.11 26.59
N ASP A 152 20.07 -14.31 27.16
CA ASP A 152 19.85 -12.88 27.42
C ASP A 152 20.45 -12.06 26.28
N ILE A 153 19.67 -11.83 25.22
CA ILE A 153 20.02 -10.93 24.11
C ILE A 153 18.94 -9.85 23.95
N ASP A 154 19.26 -8.77 23.24
CA ASP A 154 18.27 -7.76 22.90
C ASP A 154 17.12 -8.40 22.11
N ILE A 155 15.90 -8.00 22.41
CA ILE A 155 14.70 -8.47 21.70
C ILE A 155 13.75 -7.32 21.39
N VAL A 156 13.22 -7.34 20.17
CA VAL A 156 12.06 -6.53 19.77
C VAL A 156 10.88 -7.47 19.55
N THR A 157 9.77 -7.25 20.25
CA THR A 157 8.60 -8.14 20.21
C THR A 157 7.31 -7.32 20.29
N THR A 158 6.18 -8.00 20.12
CA THR A 158 4.85 -7.47 20.42
C THR A 158 4.22 -8.25 21.58
N ASP A 159 3.13 -7.75 22.15
CA ASP A 159 2.36 -8.51 23.14
C ASP A 159 1.35 -9.42 22.43
N VAL A 160 1.81 -10.59 22.02
CA VAL A 160 1.02 -11.59 21.30
C VAL A 160 -0.14 -12.10 22.19
N ALA A 161 0.09 -12.29 23.49
CA ALA A 161 -0.94 -12.75 24.41
C ALA A 161 -2.08 -11.72 24.55
N ALA A 162 -1.74 -10.44 24.69
CA ALA A 162 -2.75 -9.37 24.70
C ALA A 162 -3.49 -9.26 23.36
N GLY A 163 -2.81 -9.44 22.22
CA GLY A 163 -3.43 -9.48 20.90
C GLY A 163 -4.43 -10.63 20.76
N ALA A 164 -4.07 -11.84 21.19
CA ALA A 164 -4.99 -13.01 21.18
C ALA A 164 -6.21 -12.76 22.08
N ARG A 165 -5.99 -12.21 23.28
CA ARG A 165 -7.09 -11.81 24.17
C ARG A 165 -8.04 -10.83 23.50
N ALA A 166 -7.51 -9.81 22.82
CA ALA A 166 -8.32 -8.81 22.12
C ALA A 166 -9.19 -9.45 21.02
N LEU A 167 -8.65 -10.40 20.22
CA LEU A 167 -9.41 -11.14 19.22
C LEU A 167 -10.52 -11.98 19.85
N VAL A 168 -10.21 -12.75 20.90
CA VAL A 168 -11.22 -13.59 21.58
C VAL A 168 -12.31 -12.71 22.20
N HIS A 169 -11.97 -11.64 22.91
CA HIS A 169 -12.96 -10.71 23.45
C HIS A 169 -13.84 -10.09 22.37
N HIS A 170 -13.26 -9.74 21.23
CA HIS A 170 -14.00 -9.24 20.07
C HIS A 170 -15.02 -10.31 19.57
N LEU A 171 -14.58 -11.56 19.39
CA LEU A 171 -15.46 -12.66 18.98
C LEU A 171 -16.58 -12.91 20.00
N VAL A 172 -16.25 -12.92 21.29
CA VAL A 172 -17.25 -13.11 22.37
C VAL A 172 -18.25 -11.95 22.40
N ALA A 173 -17.82 -10.71 22.21
CA ALA A 173 -18.70 -9.56 22.09
C ALA A 173 -19.67 -9.69 20.89
N LEU A 174 -19.26 -10.39 19.84
CA LEU A 174 -20.11 -10.80 18.73
C LEU A 174 -20.97 -12.04 19.04
N GLY A 175 -20.87 -12.62 20.25
CA GLY A 175 -21.68 -13.72 20.75
C GLY A 175 -21.19 -15.11 20.33
N HIS A 176 -19.93 -15.22 19.88
CA HIS A 176 -19.30 -16.52 19.64
C HIS A 176 -18.96 -17.18 20.97
N THR A 177 -19.24 -18.48 21.08
CA THR A 177 -19.02 -19.25 22.29
C THR A 177 -18.21 -20.53 22.08
N HIS A 178 -18.08 -20.98 20.83
CA HIS A 178 -17.33 -22.16 20.43
C HIS A 178 -16.17 -21.76 19.53
N ILE A 179 -15.16 -21.11 20.12
CA ILE A 179 -14.02 -20.53 19.40
C ILE A 179 -12.88 -21.55 19.36
N ALA A 180 -12.39 -21.91 18.18
CA ALA A 180 -11.18 -22.70 18.02
C ALA A 180 -9.95 -21.82 17.82
N VAL A 181 -8.77 -22.31 18.23
CA VAL A 181 -7.48 -21.66 17.95
C VAL A 181 -6.58 -22.59 17.15
N LEU A 182 -6.07 -22.07 16.02
CA LEU A 182 -5.05 -22.72 15.20
C LEU A 182 -3.72 -22.01 15.45
N SER A 183 -2.77 -22.70 16.07
CA SER A 183 -1.50 -22.11 16.47
C SER A 183 -0.30 -22.91 15.96
N GLY A 184 0.88 -22.33 16.13
CA GLY A 184 2.16 -22.90 15.74
C GLY A 184 2.64 -24.05 16.64
N PRO A 185 3.89 -24.53 16.41
CA PRO A 185 4.49 -25.61 17.16
C PRO A 185 4.58 -25.31 18.66
N VAL A 186 4.49 -26.36 19.46
CA VAL A 186 4.74 -26.27 20.91
C VAL A 186 6.19 -25.86 21.17
N ALA A 187 6.42 -25.11 22.23
CA ALA A 187 7.71 -24.53 22.63
C ALA A 187 8.23 -23.40 21.75
N LEU A 188 7.44 -22.90 20.79
CA LEU A 188 7.72 -21.67 20.09
C LEU A 188 7.00 -20.52 20.82
N SER A 189 7.73 -19.54 21.33
CA SER A 189 7.19 -18.53 22.27
C SER A 189 5.97 -17.80 21.74
N SER A 190 5.98 -17.31 20.50
CA SER A 190 4.81 -16.63 19.90
C SER A 190 3.60 -17.52 19.76
N ALA A 191 3.77 -18.83 19.47
CA ALA A 191 2.71 -19.80 19.38
C ALA A 191 2.09 -20.10 20.75
N ASP A 192 2.94 -20.23 21.79
CA ASP A 192 2.53 -20.48 23.15
C ASP A 192 1.82 -19.26 23.77
N ASP A 193 2.33 -18.06 23.54
CA ASP A 193 1.73 -16.80 23.98
C ASP A 193 0.34 -16.58 23.34
N CYS A 194 0.16 -16.93 22.06
CA CYS A 194 -1.14 -16.86 21.39
C CYS A 194 -2.17 -17.77 22.07
N VAL A 195 -1.81 -19.04 22.36
CA VAL A 195 -2.72 -19.98 23.04
C VAL A 195 -2.94 -19.57 24.49
N ALA A 196 -1.93 -19.07 25.19
CA ALA A 196 -2.08 -18.57 26.55
C ALA A 196 -3.07 -17.39 26.60
N GLY A 197 -2.96 -16.44 25.68
CA GLY A 197 -3.88 -15.31 25.56
C GLY A 197 -5.32 -15.74 25.23
N TYR A 198 -5.46 -16.71 24.32
CA TYR A 198 -6.77 -17.32 24.00
C TYR A 198 -7.40 -17.98 25.22
N CYS A 199 -6.67 -18.84 25.95
CA CYS A 199 -7.17 -19.52 27.14
C CYS A 199 -7.57 -18.52 28.23
N LEU A 200 -6.73 -17.50 28.46
CA LEU A 200 -6.99 -16.48 29.47
C LEU A 200 -8.26 -15.69 29.16
N ALA A 201 -8.44 -15.29 27.90
CA ALA A 201 -9.63 -14.55 27.49
C ALA A 201 -10.93 -15.34 27.67
N LEU A 202 -10.93 -16.64 27.33
CA LEU A 202 -12.10 -17.51 27.57
C LEU A 202 -12.42 -17.62 29.06
N GLN A 203 -11.40 -17.77 29.91
CA GLN A 203 -11.57 -17.80 31.37
C GLN A 203 -12.15 -16.50 31.92
N GLU A 204 -11.66 -15.35 31.44
CA GLU A 204 -12.14 -14.02 31.85
C GLU A 204 -13.63 -13.79 31.57
N VAL A 205 -14.14 -14.39 30.48
CA VAL A 205 -15.57 -14.30 30.11
C VAL A 205 -16.40 -15.48 30.59
N GLY A 206 -15.83 -16.42 31.36
CA GLY A 206 -16.51 -17.57 31.94
C GLY A 206 -16.84 -18.70 30.94
N LEU A 207 -16.19 -18.73 29.79
CA LEU A 207 -16.30 -19.80 28.80
C LEU A 207 -15.30 -20.93 29.10
N PRO A 208 -15.70 -22.21 28.89
CA PRO A 208 -14.79 -23.34 29.12
C PRO A 208 -13.69 -23.38 28.07
N VAL A 209 -12.46 -23.70 28.51
CA VAL A 209 -11.36 -24.02 27.59
C VAL A 209 -11.44 -25.52 27.25
N ASP A 210 -11.88 -25.83 26.02
CA ASP A 210 -11.87 -27.21 25.54
C ASP A 210 -10.52 -27.48 24.81
N PRO A 211 -9.70 -28.44 25.30
CA PRO A 211 -8.46 -28.81 24.65
C PRO A 211 -8.63 -29.26 23.19
N LYS A 212 -9.81 -29.75 22.80
CA LYS A 212 -10.11 -30.14 21.42
C LYS A 212 -10.22 -28.93 20.47
N MET A 213 -10.50 -27.76 21.00
CA MET A 213 -10.54 -26.51 20.22
C MET A 213 -9.13 -25.91 19.97
N VAL A 214 -8.08 -26.44 20.62
CA VAL A 214 -6.71 -25.99 20.45
C VAL A 214 -5.99 -26.91 19.48
N ARG A 215 -5.62 -26.41 18.31
CA ARG A 215 -4.86 -27.15 17.31
C ARG A 215 -3.47 -26.54 17.13
N ARG A 216 -2.48 -27.40 17.02
CA ARG A 216 -1.08 -27.04 16.89
C ARG A 216 -0.49 -27.65 15.63
N GLY A 217 0.26 -26.87 14.85
CA GLY A 217 0.89 -27.29 13.62
C GLY A 217 2.01 -26.35 13.19
N GLU A 218 2.49 -26.45 11.98
CA GLU A 218 3.46 -25.49 11.43
C GLU A 218 2.76 -24.20 11.00
N PHE A 219 3.47 -23.06 10.97
CA PHE A 219 2.96 -21.77 10.51
C PHE A 219 2.82 -21.69 8.97
N ARG A 220 2.08 -22.63 8.38
CA ARG A 220 1.89 -22.78 6.92
C ARG A 220 0.42 -22.98 6.57
N ALA A 221 0.03 -22.58 5.36
CA ALA A 221 -1.35 -22.74 4.89
C ALA A 221 -1.80 -24.21 4.86
N VAL A 222 -0.93 -25.11 4.42
CA VAL A 222 -1.23 -26.57 4.44
C VAL A 222 -1.57 -27.05 5.85
N SER A 223 -0.86 -26.56 6.86
CA SER A 223 -1.12 -26.93 8.27
C SER A 223 -2.44 -26.33 8.76
N GLY A 224 -2.76 -25.10 8.37
CA GLY A 224 -4.05 -24.46 8.68
C GLY A 224 -5.23 -25.25 8.11
N ALA A 225 -5.12 -25.65 6.84
CA ALA A 225 -6.13 -26.51 6.19
C ALA A 225 -6.26 -27.88 6.87
N HIS A 226 -5.13 -28.51 7.21
CA HIS A 226 -5.13 -29.81 7.88
C HIS A 226 -5.80 -29.75 9.28
N MET A 227 -5.43 -28.75 10.09
CA MET A 227 -6.02 -28.56 11.43
C MET A 227 -7.53 -28.27 11.37
N THR A 228 -7.96 -27.48 10.40
CA THR A 228 -9.38 -27.18 10.18
C THR A 228 -10.15 -28.44 9.75
N ASN A 229 -9.60 -29.22 8.80
CA ASN A 229 -10.18 -30.50 8.40
C ASN A 229 -10.30 -31.46 9.59
N GLN A 230 -9.26 -31.58 10.43
CA GLN A 230 -9.32 -32.42 11.62
C GLN A 230 -10.45 -32.02 12.57
N LEU A 231 -10.66 -30.70 12.82
CA LEU A 231 -11.77 -30.22 13.62
C LEU A 231 -13.11 -30.69 13.03
N LEU A 232 -13.31 -30.48 11.75
CA LEU A 232 -14.56 -30.77 11.04
C LEU A 232 -14.83 -32.29 10.93
N ASP A 233 -13.80 -33.10 10.66
CA ASP A 233 -13.86 -34.56 10.55
C ASP A 233 -14.16 -35.24 11.92
N GLU A 234 -13.64 -34.64 13.00
CA GLU A 234 -13.97 -35.07 14.38
C GLU A 234 -15.38 -34.64 14.81
N GLY A 235 -16.15 -34.01 13.94
CA GLY A 235 -17.50 -33.54 14.23
C GLY A 235 -17.55 -32.26 15.09
N ILE A 236 -16.43 -31.63 15.33
CA ILE A 236 -16.34 -30.37 16.06
C ILE A 236 -16.76 -29.22 15.11
N ARG A 237 -17.68 -28.38 15.57
CA ARG A 237 -18.21 -27.27 14.79
C ARG A 237 -17.95 -25.95 15.56
N PRO A 238 -16.77 -25.31 15.36
CA PRO A 238 -16.54 -23.99 15.94
C PRO A 238 -17.47 -22.97 15.26
N ASP A 239 -17.93 -21.99 16.02
CA ASP A 239 -18.64 -20.82 15.50
C ASP A 239 -17.65 -19.70 15.13
N ALA A 240 -16.40 -19.79 15.59
CA ALA A 240 -15.30 -18.91 15.19
C ALA A 240 -13.94 -19.63 15.26
N ILE A 241 -13.00 -19.18 14.42
CA ILE A 241 -11.61 -19.66 14.40
C ILE A 241 -10.66 -18.47 14.56
N LEU A 242 -9.72 -18.58 15.52
CA LEU A 242 -8.57 -17.69 15.66
C LEU A 242 -7.35 -18.39 15.07
N ALA A 243 -6.72 -17.82 14.05
CA ALA A 243 -5.48 -18.33 13.48
C ALA A 243 -4.28 -17.47 13.94
N ALA A 244 -3.21 -18.10 14.43
CA ALA A 244 -2.06 -17.42 15.00
C ALA A 244 -1.17 -16.71 13.96
N ASN A 245 -1.43 -16.88 12.65
CA ASN A 245 -0.86 -16.06 11.59
C ASN A 245 -1.75 -16.09 10.34
N SER A 246 -1.42 -15.24 9.36
CA SER A 246 -2.15 -15.12 8.10
C SER A 246 -2.08 -16.39 7.23
N ALA A 247 -0.99 -17.14 7.25
CA ALA A 247 -0.86 -18.39 6.49
C ALA A 247 -1.81 -19.48 7.01
N LEU A 248 -1.91 -19.64 8.32
CA LEU A 248 -2.87 -20.55 8.94
C LEU A 248 -4.32 -20.15 8.61
N ALA A 249 -4.63 -18.86 8.63
CA ALA A 249 -5.95 -18.34 8.28
C ALA A 249 -6.33 -18.65 6.83
N LEU A 250 -5.40 -18.47 5.87
CA LEU A 250 -5.64 -18.81 4.47
C LEU A 250 -5.89 -20.31 4.28
N GLY A 251 -5.14 -21.16 5.01
CA GLY A 251 -5.39 -22.60 4.99
C GLY A 251 -6.75 -22.99 5.60
N ALA A 252 -7.12 -22.35 6.71
CA ALA A 252 -8.43 -22.55 7.33
C ALA A 252 -9.57 -22.13 6.39
N LEU A 253 -9.44 -21.00 5.70
CA LEU A 253 -10.40 -20.50 4.72
C LEU A 253 -10.59 -21.50 3.57
N ASP A 254 -9.52 -22.02 3.00
CA ASP A 254 -9.56 -23.04 1.93
C ASP A 254 -10.29 -24.33 2.41
N ALA A 255 -9.99 -24.80 3.63
CA ALA A 255 -10.65 -25.97 4.20
C ALA A 255 -12.14 -25.75 4.43
N LEU A 256 -12.52 -24.60 5.01
CA LEU A 256 -13.93 -24.24 5.23
C LEU A 256 -14.69 -24.21 3.91
N GLN A 257 -14.15 -23.58 2.87
CA GLN A 257 -14.76 -23.52 1.54
C GLN A 257 -14.96 -24.93 0.93
N ARG A 258 -13.98 -25.82 1.06
CA ARG A 258 -14.10 -27.23 0.58
C ARG A 258 -15.19 -28.01 1.29
N HIS A 259 -15.47 -27.68 2.55
CA HIS A 259 -16.59 -28.25 3.32
C HIS A 259 -17.92 -27.53 3.07
N GLY A 260 -17.98 -26.55 2.15
CA GLY A 260 -19.17 -25.76 1.84
C GLY A 260 -19.60 -24.80 2.95
N LEU A 261 -18.66 -24.43 3.84
CA LEU A 261 -18.88 -23.48 4.93
C LEU A 261 -18.43 -22.08 4.50
N CYS A 262 -19.32 -21.12 4.68
CA CYS A 262 -19.07 -19.72 4.35
C CYS A 262 -18.48 -18.96 5.54
N VAL A 263 -17.52 -18.06 5.26
CA VAL A 263 -16.98 -17.12 6.24
C VAL A 263 -17.49 -15.72 5.88
N PRO A 264 -18.15 -15.02 6.78
CA PRO A 264 -18.36 -15.34 8.22
C PRO A 264 -19.70 -16.00 8.55
N GLU A 265 -20.55 -16.33 7.58
CA GLU A 265 -21.95 -16.72 7.77
C GLU A 265 -22.08 -17.99 8.62
N ASP A 266 -21.26 -19.00 8.37
CA ASP A 266 -21.25 -20.27 9.11
C ASP A 266 -20.18 -20.29 10.21
N VAL A 267 -18.98 -19.73 9.92
CA VAL A 267 -17.84 -19.71 10.83
C VAL A 267 -17.10 -18.38 10.70
N SER A 268 -16.98 -17.63 11.78
CA SER A 268 -16.13 -16.42 11.79
C SER A 268 -14.65 -16.78 11.79
N LEU A 269 -13.82 -15.99 11.11
CA LEU A 269 -12.37 -16.20 11.03
C LEU A 269 -11.61 -14.92 11.36
N VAL A 270 -10.67 -15.00 12.31
CA VAL A 270 -9.80 -13.89 12.68
C VAL A 270 -8.35 -14.36 12.76
N CYS A 271 -7.37 -13.50 12.57
CA CYS A 271 -5.97 -13.92 12.66
C CYS A 271 -5.02 -12.84 13.15
N PHE A 272 -3.78 -13.28 13.43
CA PHE A 272 -2.63 -12.39 13.51
C PHE A 272 -2.08 -12.12 12.11
N ASP A 273 -1.43 -10.99 11.99
CA ASP A 273 -0.76 -10.44 10.81
C ASP A 273 -1.72 -10.03 9.69
N ASP A 274 -1.57 -8.80 9.29
CA ASP A 274 -2.28 -8.29 8.12
C ASP A 274 -1.70 -8.89 6.83
N LEU A 275 -2.58 -9.22 5.89
CA LEU A 275 -2.22 -9.75 4.57
C LEU A 275 -1.51 -8.72 3.67
N GLY A 276 -1.14 -7.56 4.22
CA GLY A 276 -0.40 -6.52 3.54
C GLY A 276 -1.17 -5.96 2.34
N MET A 277 -0.55 -5.96 1.15
CA MET A 277 -1.17 -5.40 -0.06
C MET A 277 -2.45 -6.15 -0.50
N LEU A 278 -2.58 -7.42 -0.16
CA LEU A 278 -3.82 -8.17 -0.42
C LEU A 278 -4.99 -7.60 0.39
N SER A 279 -4.74 -7.07 1.59
CA SER A 279 -5.78 -6.44 2.40
C SER A 279 -6.17 -5.03 1.94
N VAL A 280 -5.39 -4.39 1.10
CA VAL A 280 -5.74 -3.09 0.50
C VAL A 280 -6.77 -3.26 -0.62
N SER A 281 -6.61 -4.31 -1.42
CA SER A 281 -7.55 -4.64 -2.51
C SER A 281 -8.81 -5.34 -2.00
N PHE A 282 -8.70 -6.05 -0.88
CA PHE A 282 -9.78 -6.80 -0.25
C PHE A 282 -9.59 -6.91 1.27
N PRO A 283 -10.04 -5.91 2.05
CA PRO A 283 -9.92 -5.93 3.51
C PRO A 283 -10.93 -6.90 4.15
N PHE A 284 -10.81 -8.20 3.86
CA PHE A 284 -11.73 -9.23 4.33
C PHE A 284 -11.42 -9.68 5.77
N MET A 285 -10.15 -9.95 6.07
CA MET A 285 -9.73 -10.60 7.30
C MET A 285 -9.64 -9.62 8.47
N THR A 286 -10.36 -9.89 9.55
CA THR A 286 -10.21 -9.22 10.85
C THR A 286 -8.91 -9.69 11.50
N VAL A 287 -8.03 -8.75 11.86
CA VAL A 287 -6.67 -9.08 12.27
C VAL A 287 -6.19 -8.31 13.49
N ILE A 288 -5.22 -8.88 14.19
CA ILE A 288 -4.25 -8.13 14.99
C ILE A 288 -3.07 -7.79 14.08
N ALA A 289 -2.93 -6.52 13.74
CA ALA A 289 -1.80 -6.02 12.95
C ALA A 289 -0.59 -5.77 13.84
N GLN A 290 0.56 -6.31 13.45
CA GLN A 290 1.85 -6.08 14.07
C GLN A 290 2.64 -5.02 13.29
N PRO A 291 3.40 -4.12 13.97
CA PRO A 291 4.16 -3.05 13.31
C PRO A 291 5.50 -3.59 12.77
N GLY A 292 5.47 -4.40 11.73
CA GLY A 292 6.66 -5.11 11.22
C GLY A 292 7.82 -4.18 10.83
N TYR A 293 7.54 -3.06 10.18
CA TYR A 293 8.58 -2.09 9.80
C TYR A 293 9.28 -1.51 11.04
N GLU A 294 8.52 -1.10 12.05
CA GLU A 294 9.04 -0.57 13.31
C GLU A 294 9.79 -1.65 14.10
N MET A 295 9.34 -2.92 14.04
CA MET A 295 10.07 -4.04 14.64
C MET A 295 11.47 -4.17 14.03
N GLY A 296 11.56 -4.15 12.70
CA GLY A 296 12.84 -4.23 11.98
C GLY A 296 13.74 -3.03 12.25
N SER A 297 13.20 -1.83 12.19
CA SER A 297 13.95 -0.59 12.42
C SER A 297 14.49 -0.53 13.86
N ASN A 298 13.68 -0.86 14.87
CA ASN A 298 14.12 -0.91 16.27
C ASN A 298 15.18 -1.99 16.51
N ALA A 299 15.03 -3.17 15.89
CA ALA A 299 16.03 -4.24 15.99
C ALA A 299 17.40 -3.78 15.44
N ALA A 300 17.41 -3.10 14.30
CA ALA A 300 18.64 -2.55 13.73
C ALA A 300 19.24 -1.46 14.63
N GLN A 301 18.45 -0.58 15.21
CA GLN A 301 18.92 0.46 16.15
C GLN A 301 19.53 -0.15 17.41
N LEU A 302 18.91 -1.19 17.99
CA LEU A 302 19.47 -1.94 19.11
C LEU A 302 20.81 -2.57 18.73
N LEU A 303 20.91 -3.17 17.54
CA LEU A 303 22.13 -3.77 17.03
C LEU A 303 23.24 -2.72 16.84
N PHE A 304 22.93 -1.56 16.24
CA PHE A 304 23.90 -0.47 16.07
C PHE A 304 24.38 0.08 17.40
N SER A 305 23.50 0.20 18.40
CA SER A 305 23.92 0.67 19.73
C SER A 305 24.94 -0.30 20.38
N ARG A 306 24.87 -1.63 20.10
CA ARG A 306 25.87 -2.60 20.53
C ARG A 306 27.15 -2.53 19.70
N LEU A 307 27.05 -2.39 18.39
CA LEU A 307 28.22 -2.28 17.48
C LEU A 307 29.10 -1.06 17.78
N HIS A 308 28.49 0.04 18.24
CA HIS A 308 29.21 1.28 18.52
C HIS A 308 29.56 1.46 20.00
N SER A 309 29.07 0.61 20.90
CA SER A 309 29.38 0.68 22.32
C SER A 309 30.70 0.00 22.64
N THR A 310 31.54 0.65 23.43
CA THR A 310 32.73 0.05 24.05
C THR A 310 32.44 -0.52 25.44
N GLN A 311 31.24 -0.30 25.97
CA GLN A 311 30.81 -0.76 27.29
C GLN A 311 29.81 -1.90 27.15
N PHE A 312 29.78 -2.78 28.15
CA PHE A 312 28.76 -3.80 28.27
C PHE A 312 27.37 -3.15 28.42
N LEU A 313 26.45 -3.47 27.52
CA LEU A 313 25.05 -3.05 27.61
C LEU A 313 24.22 -4.25 28.07
N PRO A 314 23.42 -4.12 29.15
CA PRO A 314 22.51 -5.20 29.55
C PRO A 314 21.50 -5.48 28.42
N PRO A 315 20.94 -6.70 28.35
CA PRO A 315 19.90 -7.05 27.39
C PRO A 315 18.67 -6.15 27.54
N ARG A 316 18.11 -5.73 26.42
CA ARG A 316 16.93 -4.82 26.38
C ARG A 316 15.79 -5.53 25.69
N ARG A 317 14.60 -5.34 26.24
CA ARG A 317 13.36 -5.82 25.62
C ARG A 317 12.51 -4.61 25.18
N VAL A 318 12.24 -4.51 23.89
CA VAL A 318 11.33 -3.51 23.31
C VAL A 318 10.06 -4.22 22.95
N VAL A 319 8.93 -3.79 23.53
CA VAL A 319 7.61 -4.33 23.23
C VAL A 319 6.82 -3.26 22.48
N LEU A 320 6.43 -3.55 21.24
CA LEU A 320 5.66 -2.64 20.40
C LEU A 320 4.16 -2.96 20.49
N PRO A 321 3.29 -1.94 20.41
CA PRO A 321 1.85 -2.15 20.46
C PRO A 321 1.33 -2.83 19.21
N THR A 322 0.35 -3.73 19.38
CA THR A 322 -0.44 -4.30 18.28
C THR A 322 -1.75 -3.53 18.11
N ARG A 323 -2.39 -3.67 16.95
CA ARG A 323 -3.67 -3.02 16.66
C ARG A 323 -4.70 -4.01 16.13
N LEU A 324 -5.88 -4.05 16.77
CA LEU A 324 -7.03 -4.78 16.23
C LEU A 324 -7.62 -3.99 15.06
N ILE A 325 -7.77 -4.66 13.92
CA ILE A 325 -8.42 -4.12 12.72
C ILE A 325 -9.61 -5.02 12.41
N VAL A 326 -10.81 -4.51 12.69
CA VAL A 326 -12.06 -5.23 12.46
C VAL A 326 -12.43 -5.09 10.99
N ARG A 327 -12.73 -6.24 10.35
CA ARG A 327 -13.13 -6.34 8.95
C ARG A 327 -14.28 -7.33 8.79
N TYR A 328 -14.50 -7.86 7.59
CA TYR A 328 -15.67 -8.67 7.25
C TYR A 328 -15.68 -10.05 7.95
N SER A 329 -14.56 -10.75 8.02
CA SER A 329 -14.44 -12.18 8.36
C SER A 329 -14.89 -12.57 9.76
N CYS A 330 -15.10 -11.63 10.68
CA CYS A 330 -15.58 -11.89 12.04
C CYS A 330 -17.11 -11.83 12.19
N GLY A 331 -17.86 -11.55 11.12
CA GLY A 331 -19.32 -11.47 11.18
C GLY A 331 -19.88 -10.23 11.92
N TYR A 332 -19.04 -9.23 12.22
CA TYR A 332 -19.47 -7.99 12.89
C TYR A 332 -20.67 -7.34 12.18
N HIS A 333 -20.65 -7.30 10.85
CA HIS A 333 -21.70 -6.74 10.03
C HIS A 333 -23.02 -7.52 10.08
N LEU A 334 -23.00 -8.87 10.24
CA LEU A 334 -24.20 -9.69 10.26
C LEU A 334 -25.09 -9.39 11.46
N LYS A 335 -24.53 -8.92 12.57
CA LYS A 335 -25.26 -8.62 13.80
C LYS A 335 -25.77 -7.19 13.87
N HIS A 336 -25.18 -6.27 13.12
CA HIS A 336 -25.52 -4.85 13.17
C HIS A 336 -26.47 -4.39 12.07
N THR A 337 -26.79 -5.24 11.07
CA THR A 337 -27.78 -4.98 10.03
C THR A 337 -29.25 -5.04 10.50
N ASN A 338 -29.55 -5.66 11.64
CA ASN A 338 -30.91 -5.79 12.16
C ASN A 338 -31.33 -4.67 13.13
N GLU A 339 -30.47 -3.70 13.45
CA GLU A 339 -30.77 -2.55 14.31
C GLU A 339 -30.75 -1.20 13.57
N GLN A 340 -31.20 -1.18 12.33
CA GLN A 340 -31.48 0.08 11.64
C GLN A 340 -32.76 0.72 12.16
N SER A 341 -32.78 1.10 13.39
CA SER A 341 -33.65 2.18 13.92
C SER A 341 -33.24 2.48 15.35
N ARG A 342 -32.53 3.55 15.59
CA ARG A 342 -32.11 4.08 16.88
C ARG A 342 -30.84 3.46 17.47
N LEU A 343 -29.70 3.94 17.03
CA LEU A 343 -28.61 4.23 17.97
C LEU A 343 -27.67 5.22 17.30
N SER A 344 -27.77 6.45 17.76
CA SER A 344 -26.70 7.43 17.61
C SER A 344 -25.39 6.78 18.05
N LEU A 345 -24.31 7.08 17.37
CA LEU A 345 -22.91 6.66 17.61
C LEU A 345 -22.33 7.05 19.00
N SER A 346 -23.16 7.10 20.03
CA SER A 346 -22.75 7.48 21.40
C SER A 346 -22.35 6.30 22.30
N VAL A 347 -22.21 5.08 21.78
CA VAL A 347 -21.83 3.93 22.62
C VAL A 347 -20.79 3.05 21.96
N LEU A 348 -19.60 3.57 21.75
CA LEU A 348 -18.37 2.79 21.81
C LEU A 348 -17.58 3.23 23.06
N HIS A 349 -18.25 3.13 24.22
CA HIS A 349 -17.54 3.00 25.47
C HIS A 349 -17.11 1.52 25.57
N THR A 350 -15.87 1.26 25.19
CA THR A 350 -15.18 0.04 25.61
C THR A 350 -15.21 -0.05 27.14
N PRO A 351 -15.57 -1.21 27.72
CA PRO A 351 -15.43 -1.39 29.15
C PRO A 351 -13.96 -1.18 29.52
N THR A 352 -13.72 -0.30 30.46
CA THR A 352 -12.42 -0.08 31.09
C THR A 352 -12.01 -1.37 31.80
N PHE A 353 -11.15 -2.17 31.19
CA PHE A 353 -10.46 -3.26 31.86
C PHE A 353 -9.25 -2.69 32.63
N GLN A 354 -9.32 -2.77 33.97
CA GLN A 354 -8.18 -2.49 34.83
C GLN A 354 -7.05 -3.45 34.50
N GLY A 355 -5.94 -2.95 33.98
CA GLY A 355 -4.71 -3.72 33.78
C GLY A 355 -3.94 -3.47 32.49
N VAL A 356 -4.52 -2.80 31.52
CA VAL A 356 -3.78 -2.30 30.37
C VAL A 356 -3.49 -0.82 30.59
N LEU A 357 -2.23 -0.41 30.57
CA LEU A 357 -1.84 0.98 30.58
C LEU A 357 -2.33 1.64 29.28
N ILE A 358 -3.62 1.95 29.25
CA ILE A 358 -4.18 2.87 28.27
C ILE A 358 -3.87 4.24 28.81
N LYS A 359 -3.03 4.99 28.12
CA LYS A 359 -2.85 6.42 28.42
C LYS A 359 -4.20 7.10 28.43
N PRO A 360 -4.41 8.12 29.33
CA PRO A 360 -5.70 8.80 29.42
C PRO A 360 -6.15 9.34 28.06
N LEU A 361 -7.46 9.36 27.83
CA LEU A 361 -8.10 9.86 26.61
C LEU A 361 -7.54 11.20 26.10
N SER A 362 -7.06 12.07 26.97
CA SER A 362 -6.44 13.36 26.62
C SER A 362 -5.15 13.26 25.80
N GLU A 363 -4.45 12.10 25.84
CA GLU A 363 -3.31 11.84 24.95
C GLU A 363 -3.72 11.00 23.73
N MET A 364 -4.79 10.20 23.84
CA MET A 364 -5.36 9.47 22.69
C MET A 364 -6.16 10.39 21.76
N GLU A 365 -6.73 11.47 22.25
CA GLU A 365 -7.39 12.51 21.41
C GLU A 365 -6.44 13.15 20.40
N ARG A 366 -5.14 13.15 20.64
CA ARG A 366 -4.14 13.58 19.65
C ARG A 366 -3.89 12.55 18.53
N TYR A 367 -4.31 11.29 18.74
CA TYR A 367 -4.13 10.20 17.76
C TYR A 367 -5.43 9.53 17.33
N ALA A 368 -6.53 9.77 18.04
CA ALA A 368 -7.86 9.19 17.81
C ALA A 368 -8.87 10.23 17.30
N GLY A 369 -8.44 11.19 16.49
CA GLY A 369 -9.31 12.09 15.73
C GLY A 369 -10.13 11.40 14.64
N TYR A 370 -10.53 10.13 14.83
CA TYR A 370 -11.14 9.32 13.79
C TYR A 370 -12.48 8.70 14.16
N ALA A 371 -13.15 9.23 15.15
CA ALA A 371 -14.52 8.82 15.40
C ALA A 371 -15.35 10.02 15.87
N CYS A 372 -16.36 10.33 15.11
CA CYS A 372 -17.40 11.33 15.38
C CYS A 372 -16.95 12.80 15.31
N LEU A 373 -17.21 13.42 14.16
CA LEU A 373 -17.44 14.84 14.06
C LEU A 373 -18.63 15.20 14.96
N ASP A 374 -18.34 15.73 16.14
CA ASP A 374 -19.34 16.29 17.03
C ASP A 374 -19.92 17.58 16.43
N LEU A 375 -21.08 18.02 16.90
CA LEU A 375 -21.79 19.22 16.40
C LEU A 375 -20.92 20.49 16.34
N ALA A 376 -19.83 20.57 17.12
CA ALA A 376 -18.83 21.64 17.07
C ALA A 376 -18.10 21.76 15.72
N ASP A 377 -17.90 20.65 15.00
CA ASP A 377 -17.29 20.66 13.66
C ASP A 377 -18.23 21.16 12.57
N ARG A 378 -19.53 21.19 12.82
CA ARG A 378 -20.51 21.85 11.93
C ARG A 378 -20.39 23.39 11.97
N GLU A 379 -19.96 23.96 13.08
CA GLU A 379 -19.67 25.41 13.15
C GLU A 379 -18.38 25.76 12.41
N LEU A 380 -17.36 24.85 12.41
CA LEU A 380 -16.15 25.02 11.60
C LEU A 380 -16.43 24.83 10.09
N ALA A 381 -17.34 23.94 9.72
CA ALA A 381 -17.81 23.78 8.32
C ALA A 381 -18.51 25.05 7.81
N GLY A 382 -19.15 25.83 8.71
CA GLY A 382 -19.71 27.16 8.40
C GLY A 382 -18.65 28.25 8.18
N GLN A 383 -17.39 28.01 8.61
CA GLN A 383 -16.24 28.91 8.43
C GLN A 383 -15.39 28.54 7.20
N VAL A 384 -15.80 27.55 6.37
CA VAL A 384 -15.16 27.28 5.07
C VAL A 384 -15.23 28.59 4.26
N PRO A 385 -14.08 29.20 3.91
CA PRO A 385 -14.08 30.45 3.15
C PRO A 385 -14.92 30.32 1.90
N ARG A 386 -15.75 31.32 1.61
CA ARG A 386 -16.59 31.31 0.41
C ARG A 386 -15.70 31.37 -0.84
N PRO A 387 -16.16 30.86 -2.01
CA PRO A 387 -15.39 30.83 -3.26
C PRO A 387 -14.80 32.17 -3.72
N ALA A 388 -15.19 33.30 -3.11
CA ALA A 388 -14.66 34.62 -3.41
C ALA A 388 -13.19 34.82 -2.99
N ASP A 389 -12.69 33.99 -2.07
CA ASP A 389 -11.33 34.15 -1.50
C ASP A 389 -10.29 33.26 -2.19
N TYR A 390 -10.66 32.40 -3.13
CA TYR A 390 -9.77 31.53 -3.90
C TYR A 390 -9.71 31.94 -5.37
N ASP A 391 -8.53 31.78 -5.99
CA ASP A 391 -8.41 31.82 -7.44
C ASP A 391 -9.37 30.80 -8.04
N ARG A 392 -10.27 31.24 -8.92
CA ARG A 392 -11.31 30.40 -9.51
C ARG A 392 -10.72 29.17 -10.19
N SER A 393 -11.48 28.06 -10.18
CA SER A 393 -11.19 26.92 -11.05
C SER A 393 -10.99 27.38 -12.49
N ASN A 394 -10.00 26.81 -13.18
CA ASN A 394 -9.67 27.26 -14.53
C ASN A 394 -9.15 26.10 -15.38
N VAL A 395 -10.01 25.59 -16.25
CA VAL A 395 -9.67 24.49 -17.17
C VAL A 395 -8.54 24.88 -18.15
N GLU A 396 -8.44 26.16 -18.54
CA GLU A 396 -7.37 26.61 -19.42
C GLU A 396 -6.00 26.53 -18.73
N ARG A 397 -5.96 26.84 -17.42
CA ARG A 397 -4.78 26.62 -16.58
C ARG A 397 -4.33 25.16 -16.64
N LEU A 398 -5.27 24.23 -16.44
CA LEU A 398 -5.00 22.80 -16.50
C LEU A 398 -4.45 22.39 -17.86
N LEU A 399 -5.13 22.77 -18.94
CA LEU A 399 -4.74 22.42 -20.31
C LEU A 399 -3.39 23.01 -20.70
N ARG A 400 -3.10 24.25 -20.26
CA ARG A 400 -1.82 24.92 -20.49
C ARG A 400 -0.67 24.14 -19.81
N VAL A 401 -0.87 23.75 -18.55
CA VAL A 401 0.14 22.99 -17.78
C VAL A 401 0.32 21.57 -18.32
N LEU A 402 -0.77 20.89 -18.70
CA LEU A 402 -0.67 19.55 -19.32
C LEU A 402 0.08 19.58 -20.68
N ARG A 403 0.13 20.74 -21.36
CA ARG A 403 0.92 20.97 -22.56
C ARG A 403 2.33 21.53 -22.26
N HIS A 404 2.85 21.32 -21.05
CA HIS A 404 4.17 21.75 -20.60
C HIS A 404 4.42 23.27 -20.71
N LYS A 405 3.40 24.06 -20.40
CA LYS A 405 3.51 25.53 -20.32
C LYS A 405 3.07 25.98 -18.93
N GLU A 406 3.84 26.87 -18.32
CA GLU A 406 3.44 27.45 -17.04
C GLU A 406 2.18 28.30 -17.18
N ALA A 407 1.38 28.32 -16.13
CA ALA A 407 0.16 29.09 -16.00
C ALA A 407 0.29 30.14 -14.86
N ASP A 408 -0.82 30.61 -14.32
CA ASP A 408 -0.84 31.51 -13.17
C ASP A 408 -0.45 30.77 -11.88
N ARG A 409 -0.84 29.50 -11.76
CA ARG A 409 -0.46 28.60 -10.66
C ARG A 409 -0.47 27.14 -11.08
N VAL A 410 0.06 26.26 -10.24
CA VAL A 410 -0.05 24.81 -10.36
C VAL A 410 -1.52 24.39 -10.28
N PRO A 411 -2.03 23.63 -11.26
CA PRO A 411 -3.39 23.11 -11.19
C PRO A 411 -3.55 22.09 -10.05
N HIS A 412 -4.76 22.01 -9.51
CA HIS A 412 -5.12 21.06 -8.47
C HIS A 412 -6.18 20.08 -8.99
N LEU A 413 -5.93 18.78 -8.84
CA LEU A 413 -6.82 17.75 -9.37
C LEU A 413 -6.85 16.50 -8.51
N ASN A 414 -8.04 16.11 -8.04
CA ASN A 414 -8.30 14.82 -7.37
C ASN A 414 -9.55 14.20 -8.02
N LEU A 415 -9.37 13.35 -9.01
CA LEU A 415 -10.47 12.80 -9.81
C LEU A 415 -11.28 11.72 -9.08
N TRP A 416 -10.68 11.05 -8.10
CA TRP A 416 -11.35 10.00 -7.32
C TRP A 416 -11.37 10.35 -5.83
N VAL A 417 -12.39 11.09 -5.44
CA VAL A 417 -12.79 11.28 -4.05
C VAL A 417 -14.04 10.44 -3.84
N THR A 418 -13.89 9.29 -3.18
CA THR A 418 -15.01 8.36 -2.94
C THR A 418 -15.58 8.49 -1.53
N SER A 419 -14.93 9.26 -0.65
CA SER A 419 -15.39 9.54 0.70
C SER A 419 -16.59 10.47 0.72
N ARG A 420 -17.70 9.96 1.23
CA ARG A 420 -18.91 10.76 1.49
C ARG A 420 -18.65 11.84 2.53
N ALA A 421 -17.91 11.51 3.59
CA ALA A 421 -17.56 12.44 4.66
C ALA A 421 -16.77 13.65 4.14
N VAL A 422 -15.85 13.44 3.18
CA VAL A 422 -15.08 14.52 2.55
C VAL A 422 -15.98 15.42 1.72
N TYR A 423 -16.93 14.85 0.95
CA TYR A 423 -17.89 15.65 0.18
C TYR A 423 -18.79 16.50 1.10
N GLU A 424 -19.38 15.88 2.11
CA GLU A 424 -20.31 16.57 3.03
C GLU A 424 -19.59 17.67 3.83
N TYR A 425 -18.34 17.42 4.24
CA TYR A 425 -17.52 18.42 4.89
C TYR A 425 -17.27 19.65 4.01
N VAL A 426 -16.81 19.44 2.77
CA VAL A 426 -16.51 20.52 1.82
C VAL A 426 -17.78 21.26 1.39
N LEU A 427 -18.88 20.54 1.18
CA LEU A 427 -20.15 21.15 0.78
C LEU A 427 -20.89 21.82 1.96
N GLY A 428 -20.53 21.50 3.22
CA GLY A 428 -21.20 22.00 4.40
C GLY A 428 -22.65 21.52 4.55
N ARG A 429 -23.02 20.43 3.87
CA ARG A 429 -24.35 19.82 3.90
C ARG A 429 -24.28 18.36 3.47
N SER A 430 -25.31 17.59 3.82
CA SER A 430 -25.43 16.21 3.33
C SER A 430 -25.69 16.17 1.81
N LEU A 431 -25.18 15.11 1.19
CA LEU A 431 -25.40 14.86 -0.23
C LEU A 431 -26.90 14.55 -0.50
N ARG A 432 -27.41 15.03 -1.65
CA ARG A 432 -28.82 14.89 -2.04
C ARG A 432 -29.18 13.48 -2.43
N ASP A 433 -28.27 12.74 -3.04
CA ASP A 433 -28.47 11.36 -3.39
C ASP A 433 -28.00 10.47 -2.23
N ALA A 434 -28.98 9.85 -1.54
CA ALA A 434 -28.73 8.97 -0.41
C ALA A 434 -28.41 7.52 -0.83
N GLN A 435 -28.50 7.19 -2.12
CA GLN A 435 -28.22 5.83 -2.58
C GLN A 435 -26.71 5.59 -2.62
N PRO A 436 -26.19 4.55 -1.94
CA PRO A 436 -24.81 4.18 -2.10
C PRO A 436 -24.56 3.81 -3.57
N SER A 437 -23.45 4.29 -4.12
CA SER A 437 -23.00 3.86 -5.44
C SER A 437 -22.96 2.33 -5.50
N ARG A 438 -23.51 1.74 -6.56
CA ARG A 438 -23.44 0.28 -6.75
C ARG A 438 -22.01 -0.21 -7.01
N THR A 439 -21.07 0.71 -7.22
CA THR A 439 -19.67 0.41 -7.46
C THR A 439 -18.80 1.26 -6.52
N PRO A 440 -17.83 0.66 -5.79
CA PRO A 440 -17.00 1.38 -4.81
C PRO A 440 -16.09 2.44 -5.43
N ASP A 441 -15.92 2.39 -6.74
CA ASP A 441 -14.98 3.24 -7.48
C ASP A 441 -15.61 4.57 -7.97
N LEU A 442 -16.85 4.86 -7.60
CA LEU A 442 -17.53 6.08 -8.04
C LEU A 442 -17.67 7.11 -6.90
N PRO A 443 -17.43 8.41 -7.18
CA PRO A 443 -17.72 9.48 -6.24
C PRO A 443 -19.20 9.47 -5.83
N PRO A 444 -19.53 9.73 -4.54
CA PRO A 444 -20.90 9.81 -4.07
C PRO A 444 -21.54 11.15 -4.47
N GLY A 445 -22.85 11.18 -4.72
CA GLY A 445 -23.60 12.41 -5.03
C GLY A 445 -23.91 12.60 -6.52
N THR A 446 -24.35 13.79 -6.86
CA THR A 446 -24.80 14.17 -8.21
C THR A 446 -23.70 14.90 -8.99
N PRO A 447 -23.80 14.98 -10.35
CA PRO A 447 -22.89 15.78 -11.17
C PRO A 447 -22.75 17.23 -10.69
N GLU A 448 -23.86 17.84 -10.27
CA GLU A 448 -23.91 19.21 -9.77
C GLU A 448 -23.12 19.35 -8.45
N GLU A 449 -23.23 18.35 -7.56
CA GLU A 449 -22.47 18.31 -6.30
C GLU A 449 -20.98 18.08 -6.53
N HIS A 450 -20.61 17.28 -7.53
CA HIS A 450 -19.20 17.09 -7.88
C HIS A 450 -18.56 18.38 -8.41
N VAL A 451 -19.27 19.13 -9.24
CA VAL A 451 -18.79 20.43 -9.74
C VAL A 451 -18.74 21.47 -8.60
N GLU A 452 -19.76 21.53 -7.73
CA GLU A 452 -19.75 22.41 -6.56
C GLU A 452 -18.57 22.09 -5.63
N PHE A 453 -18.30 20.80 -5.39
CA PHE A 453 -17.16 20.34 -4.61
C PHE A 453 -15.81 20.81 -5.21
N ALA A 454 -15.65 20.65 -6.52
CA ALA A 454 -14.44 21.11 -7.21
C ALA A 454 -14.25 22.62 -7.10
N VAL A 455 -15.31 23.39 -7.30
CA VAL A 455 -15.29 24.87 -7.16
C VAL A 455 -14.83 25.26 -5.74
N ARG A 456 -15.38 24.61 -4.71
CA ARG A 456 -15.05 24.93 -3.31
C ARG A 456 -13.62 24.56 -2.93
N LEU A 457 -13.04 23.52 -3.51
CA LEU A 457 -11.63 23.14 -3.32
C LEU A 457 -10.66 23.84 -4.29
N GLY A 458 -11.17 24.64 -5.24
CA GLY A 458 -10.35 25.24 -6.28
C GLY A 458 -9.70 24.21 -7.21
N MET A 459 -10.35 23.07 -7.43
CA MET A 459 -9.92 22.06 -8.40
C MET A 459 -10.26 22.53 -9.83
N ASP A 460 -9.41 22.17 -10.78
CA ASP A 460 -9.53 22.66 -12.16
C ASP A 460 -10.33 21.72 -13.08
N ALA A 461 -10.66 20.49 -12.62
CA ALA A 461 -11.56 19.58 -13.34
C ALA A 461 -12.20 18.53 -12.42
N VAL A 462 -13.24 17.85 -12.94
CA VAL A 462 -13.89 16.66 -12.37
C VAL A 462 -14.05 15.58 -13.42
N ALA A 463 -14.19 14.30 -12.99
CA ALA A 463 -14.38 13.17 -13.89
C ALA A 463 -15.84 12.79 -14.05
N CYS A 464 -16.28 12.61 -15.30
CA CYS A 464 -17.48 11.85 -15.66
C CYS A 464 -17.04 10.43 -16.04
N ASN A 465 -17.55 9.42 -15.33
CA ASN A 465 -17.05 8.05 -15.44
C ASN A 465 -17.96 7.18 -16.32
N PHE A 466 -17.38 6.52 -17.33
CA PHE A 466 -18.01 5.54 -18.22
C PHE A 466 -17.51 4.16 -17.84
N ILE A 467 -18.17 3.51 -16.88
CA ILE A 467 -17.73 2.25 -16.27
C ILE A 467 -18.65 1.11 -16.71
N TRP A 468 -18.03 0.04 -17.20
CA TRP A 468 -18.64 -1.27 -17.33
C TRP A 468 -17.70 -2.33 -16.78
N GLN A 469 -18.06 -2.90 -15.65
CA GLN A 469 -17.32 -3.93 -14.93
C GLN A 469 -18.25 -5.13 -14.71
N PRO A 470 -18.51 -5.92 -15.77
CA PRO A 470 -19.48 -7.01 -15.69
C PRO A 470 -19.01 -8.10 -14.72
N ASN A 471 -19.98 -8.75 -14.07
CA ASN A 471 -19.76 -9.93 -13.27
C ASN A 471 -18.78 -9.76 -12.09
N ASN A 472 -18.52 -8.52 -11.67
CA ASN A 472 -17.78 -8.25 -10.46
C ASN A 472 -18.65 -8.57 -9.22
N LEU A 473 -18.08 -9.29 -8.30
CA LEU A 473 -18.71 -9.59 -7.02
C LEU A 473 -18.28 -8.54 -6.00
N PHE A 474 -19.25 -7.96 -5.31
CA PHE A 474 -19.04 -6.95 -4.29
C PHE A 474 -19.61 -7.38 -2.95
N ALA A 475 -18.90 -7.12 -1.86
CA ALA A 475 -19.41 -7.21 -0.51
C ALA A 475 -19.64 -5.79 0.04
N HIS A 476 -20.70 -5.64 0.83
CA HIS A 476 -21.00 -4.41 1.56
C HIS A 476 -20.43 -4.52 2.96
N SER A 477 -19.60 -3.57 3.38
CA SER A 477 -19.13 -3.49 4.76
C SER A 477 -20.13 -2.73 5.64
N SER A 478 -19.99 -2.87 6.96
CA SER A 478 -20.92 -2.31 7.95
C SER A 478 -20.94 -0.76 7.97
N ASP A 479 -19.88 -0.12 7.49
CA ASP A 479 -19.79 1.34 7.33
C ASP A 479 -20.44 1.86 6.03
N GLY A 480 -21.07 0.95 5.27
CA GLY A 480 -21.66 1.26 3.97
C GLY A 480 -20.68 1.29 2.81
N SER A 481 -19.40 1.00 3.05
CA SER A 481 -18.42 0.85 1.98
C SER A 481 -18.68 -0.43 1.20
N ILE A 482 -18.40 -0.39 -0.10
CA ILE A 482 -18.56 -1.52 -1.01
C ILE A 482 -17.17 -1.96 -1.41
N CYS A 483 -16.86 -3.25 -1.21
CA CYS A 483 -15.55 -3.81 -1.55
C CYS A 483 -15.69 -4.87 -2.64
N TYR A 484 -14.80 -4.83 -3.63
CA TYR A 484 -14.69 -5.89 -4.63
C TYR A 484 -14.15 -7.17 -3.95
N VAL A 485 -14.82 -8.31 -4.19
CA VAL A 485 -14.49 -9.60 -3.57
C VAL A 485 -14.10 -10.69 -4.57
N GLY A 486 -14.25 -10.44 -5.86
CA GLY A 486 -13.90 -11.38 -6.91
C GLY A 486 -14.72 -11.20 -8.17
N GLY A 487 -14.58 -12.11 -9.12
CA GLY A 487 -15.38 -12.18 -10.33
C GLY A 487 -16.13 -13.50 -10.43
N SER A 488 -17.14 -13.58 -11.28
CA SER A 488 -17.95 -14.81 -11.48
C SER A 488 -17.75 -15.46 -12.85
N VAL A 489 -16.92 -14.89 -13.72
CA VAL A 489 -16.64 -15.44 -15.05
C VAL A 489 -15.58 -16.54 -14.94
N ARG A 490 -15.94 -17.81 -15.17
CA ARG A 490 -15.06 -18.97 -14.96
C ARG A 490 -14.84 -19.82 -16.22
N SER A 491 -15.70 -19.67 -17.21
CA SER A 491 -15.72 -20.54 -18.39
C SER A 491 -16.21 -19.83 -19.64
N TRP A 492 -15.96 -20.44 -20.80
CA TRP A 492 -16.45 -19.93 -22.09
C TRP A 492 -17.98 -19.71 -22.13
N THR A 493 -18.74 -20.52 -21.41
CA THR A 493 -20.22 -20.36 -21.33
C THR A 493 -20.66 -19.18 -20.51
N ASP A 494 -19.77 -18.61 -19.69
CA ASP A 494 -20.09 -17.43 -18.89
C ASP A 494 -19.92 -16.13 -19.70
N LEU A 495 -19.17 -16.16 -20.80
CA LEU A 495 -19.07 -15.02 -21.71
C LEU A 495 -20.41 -14.64 -22.35
N ASP A 496 -21.29 -15.62 -22.57
CA ASP A 496 -22.66 -15.37 -23.06
C ASP A 496 -23.60 -14.82 -21.98
N LYS A 497 -23.17 -14.84 -20.72
CA LYS A 497 -23.95 -14.41 -19.54
C LYS A 497 -23.37 -13.19 -18.87
N LEU A 498 -22.51 -12.45 -19.56
CA LEU A 498 -22.00 -11.20 -19.02
C LEU A 498 -23.15 -10.23 -18.72
N GLU A 499 -23.05 -9.55 -17.57
CA GLU A 499 -23.98 -8.48 -17.25
C GLU A 499 -24.03 -7.47 -18.39
N PRO A 500 -25.23 -7.04 -18.80
CA PRO A 500 -25.36 -6.14 -19.93
C PRO A 500 -24.65 -4.81 -19.66
N PRO A 501 -24.04 -4.21 -20.68
CA PRO A 501 -23.40 -2.90 -20.53
C PRO A 501 -24.45 -1.82 -20.25
N PRO A 502 -24.04 -0.75 -19.54
CA PRO A 502 -24.91 0.41 -19.32
C PRO A 502 -25.44 0.98 -20.63
N VAL A 503 -26.67 1.50 -20.62
CA VAL A 503 -27.29 2.10 -21.78
C VAL A 503 -26.51 3.36 -22.17
N LEU A 504 -26.05 3.44 -23.39
CA LEU A 504 -25.23 4.55 -23.89
C LEU A 504 -25.95 5.91 -23.77
N ALA A 505 -27.25 5.97 -24.07
CA ALA A 505 -28.01 7.21 -23.95
C ALA A 505 -28.01 7.75 -22.51
N ASP A 506 -28.21 6.88 -21.52
CA ASP A 506 -28.22 7.28 -20.12
C ASP A 506 -26.84 7.81 -19.68
N GLN A 507 -25.77 7.20 -20.18
CA GLN A 507 -24.40 7.66 -19.90
C GLN A 507 -24.10 9.03 -20.52
N LEU A 508 -24.60 9.28 -21.75
CA LEU A 508 -24.45 10.58 -22.41
C LEU A 508 -25.29 11.67 -21.71
N ASP A 509 -26.49 11.35 -21.24
CA ASP A 509 -27.30 12.27 -20.44
C ASP A 509 -26.62 12.69 -19.13
N VAL A 510 -25.92 11.77 -18.48
CA VAL A 510 -25.09 12.08 -17.30
C VAL A 510 -23.96 13.04 -17.67
N LEU A 511 -23.27 12.82 -18.79
CA LEU A 511 -22.22 13.73 -19.26
C LEU A 511 -22.79 15.13 -19.55
N GLU A 512 -23.94 15.22 -20.20
CA GLU A 512 -24.60 16.51 -20.45
C GLU A 512 -24.93 17.27 -19.16
N ARG A 513 -25.30 16.54 -18.09
CA ARG A 513 -25.51 17.15 -16.77
C ARG A 513 -24.23 17.72 -16.19
N TYR A 514 -23.11 16.99 -16.28
CA TYR A 514 -21.80 17.51 -15.87
C TYR A 514 -21.42 18.78 -16.65
N LEU A 515 -21.55 18.76 -17.97
CA LEU A 515 -21.22 19.90 -18.82
C LEU A 515 -22.09 21.13 -18.47
N ARG A 516 -23.39 20.92 -18.26
CA ARG A 516 -24.30 22.01 -17.82
C ARG A 516 -23.93 22.55 -16.42
N ALA A 517 -23.62 21.67 -15.49
CA ALA A 517 -23.24 22.08 -14.15
C ALA A 517 -21.89 22.83 -14.12
N ALA A 518 -20.94 22.48 -14.99
CA ALA A 518 -19.65 23.12 -15.10
C ALA A 518 -19.68 24.49 -15.82
N GLN A 519 -20.77 24.80 -16.53
CA GLN A 519 -20.88 26.01 -17.33
C GLN A 519 -20.68 27.28 -16.49
N GLY A 520 -19.72 28.12 -16.86
CA GLY A 520 -19.41 29.38 -16.16
C GLY A 520 -18.65 29.23 -14.84
N THR A 521 -18.32 28.00 -14.42
CA THR A 521 -17.55 27.74 -13.16
C THR A 521 -16.04 27.73 -13.36
N GLY A 522 -15.57 27.50 -14.60
CA GLY A 522 -14.16 27.28 -14.91
C GLY A 522 -13.68 25.83 -14.67
N VAL A 523 -14.53 24.95 -14.14
CA VAL A 523 -14.21 23.52 -13.94
C VAL A 523 -14.30 22.78 -15.26
N GLY A 524 -13.22 22.08 -15.65
CA GLY A 524 -13.20 21.21 -16.82
C GLY A 524 -13.85 19.85 -16.56
N ILE A 525 -14.34 19.20 -17.62
CA ILE A 525 -14.88 17.84 -17.53
C ILE A 525 -13.88 16.87 -18.18
N VAL A 526 -13.49 15.84 -17.43
CA VAL A 526 -12.66 14.73 -17.89
C VAL A 526 -13.56 13.53 -18.15
N ALA A 527 -13.57 13.03 -19.39
CA ALA A 527 -14.27 11.77 -19.70
C ALA A 527 -13.37 10.59 -19.34
N SER A 528 -13.77 9.83 -18.31
CA SER A 528 -13.00 8.71 -17.77
C SER A 528 -13.64 7.37 -18.13
N PHE A 529 -12.90 6.51 -18.80
CA PHE A 529 -13.34 5.21 -19.29
C PHE A 529 -12.67 4.07 -18.53
N SER A 530 -13.45 3.04 -18.15
CA SER A 530 -12.84 1.78 -17.73
C SER A 530 -12.16 1.11 -18.95
N SER A 531 -11.09 0.34 -18.68
CA SER A 531 -10.38 -0.37 -19.73
C SER A 531 -10.79 -1.83 -19.80
N PHE A 532 -10.17 -2.57 -20.70
CA PHE A 532 -10.42 -3.99 -20.91
C PHE A 532 -9.60 -4.87 -19.99
N PHE A 533 -8.36 -4.47 -19.60
CA PHE A 533 -7.43 -5.32 -18.85
C PHE A 533 -7.87 -5.48 -17.39
N ASP A 534 -7.94 -4.39 -16.62
CA ASP A 534 -8.40 -4.43 -15.22
C ASP A 534 -9.83 -4.99 -15.13
N CYS A 535 -10.72 -4.64 -16.05
CA CYS A 535 -12.08 -5.17 -16.06
C CYS A 535 -12.13 -6.68 -16.33
N ALA A 536 -11.31 -7.22 -17.22
CA ALA A 536 -11.23 -8.66 -17.46
C ALA A 536 -10.65 -9.39 -16.24
N MET A 537 -9.58 -8.84 -15.65
CA MET A 537 -8.98 -9.38 -14.44
C MET A 537 -9.99 -9.44 -13.28
N ARG A 538 -10.80 -8.38 -13.12
CA ARG A 538 -11.83 -8.32 -12.08
C ARG A 538 -13.03 -9.24 -12.38
N ALA A 539 -13.46 -9.34 -13.63
CA ALA A 539 -14.59 -10.19 -14.01
C ALA A 539 -14.33 -11.69 -13.76
N VAL A 540 -13.08 -12.10 -13.90
CA VAL A 540 -12.61 -13.47 -13.59
C VAL A 540 -12.28 -13.63 -12.10
N GLY A 541 -11.59 -12.65 -11.53
CA GLY A 541 -10.91 -12.67 -10.25
C GLY A 541 -9.42 -12.43 -10.48
N MET A 542 -8.83 -11.49 -9.72
CA MET A 542 -7.47 -11.00 -9.95
C MET A 542 -6.41 -12.11 -9.97
N ILE A 543 -6.51 -13.09 -9.09
CA ILE A 543 -5.54 -14.18 -8.98
C ILE A 543 -5.78 -15.20 -10.09
N GLU A 544 -7.02 -15.61 -10.28
CA GLU A 544 -7.42 -16.59 -11.28
C GLU A 544 -7.06 -16.12 -12.71
N ALA A 545 -7.29 -14.85 -12.98
CA ALA A 545 -6.94 -14.27 -14.27
C ALA A 545 -5.43 -14.32 -14.56
N LEU A 546 -4.56 -14.18 -13.55
CA LEU A 546 -3.11 -14.33 -13.74
C LEU A 546 -2.72 -15.74 -14.18
N TYR A 547 -3.42 -16.77 -13.72
CA TYR A 547 -3.21 -18.14 -14.21
C TYR A 547 -3.69 -18.31 -15.65
N LEU A 548 -4.80 -17.68 -16.05
CA LEU A 548 -5.37 -17.79 -17.39
C LEU A 548 -4.45 -17.24 -18.51
N PHE A 549 -3.51 -16.35 -18.20
CA PHE A 549 -2.49 -15.94 -19.16
C PHE A 549 -1.65 -17.12 -19.67
N TYR A 550 -1.57 -18.19 -18.89
CA TYR A 550 -0.80 -19.40 -19.21
C TYR A 550 -1.69 -20.61 -19.53
N ASP A 551 -2.83 -20.75 -18.84
CA ASP A 551 -3.68 -21.94 -18.89
C ASP A 551 -4.75 -21.85 -20.01
N ASP A 552 -5.40 -20.69 -20.20
CA ASP A 552 -6.39 -20.45 -21.27
C ASP A 552 -6.34 -19.00 -21.76
N ARG A 553 -5.23 -18.65 -22.36
CA ARG A 553 -5.02 -17.31 -22.92
C ARG A 553 -6.11 -16.90 -23.94
N PRO A 554 -6.58 -17.78 -24.88
CA PRO A 554 -7.64 -17.42 -25.81
C PRO A 554 -8.96 -16.98 -25.15
N PHE A 555 -9.31 -17.61 -24.02
CA PHE A 555 -10.49 -17.20 -23.23
C PHE A 555 -10.34 -15.78 -22.71
N LEU A 556 -9.20 -15.48 -22.07
CA LEU A 556 -8.94 -14.15 -21.50
C LEU A 556 -8.87 -13.07 -22.60
N GLU A 557 -8.25 -13.36 -23.74
CA GLU A 557 -8.22 -12.44 -24.88
C GLU A 557 -9.61 -12.18 -25.46
N THR A 558 -10.48 -13.18 -25.51
CA THR A 558 -11.87 -13.03 -25.97
C THR A 558 -12.65 -12.10 -25.03
N LEU A 559 -12.53 -12.30 -23.72
CA LEU A 559 -13.16 -11.42 -22.74
C LEU A 559 -12.65 -9.96 -22.85
N MET A 560 -11.32 -9.80 -22.98
CA MET A 560 -10.73 -8.47 -23.20
C MET A 560 -11.24 -7.80 -24.48
N ASN A 561 -11.45 -8.55 -25.56
CA ASN A 561 -11.97 -8.00 -26.82
C ASN A 561 -13.43 -7.57 -26.69
N ILE A 562 -14.28 -8.33 -26.00
CA ILE A 562 -15.67 -7.95 -25.71
C ILE A 562 -15.72 -6.61 -24.94
N LEU A 563 -14.89 -6.46 -23.92
CA LEU A 563 -14.80 -5.24 -23.13
C LEU A 563 -14.25 -4.06 -23.95
N LEU A 564 -13.22 -4.30 -24.75
CA LEU A 564 -12.63 -3.30 -25.65
C LEU A 564 -13.65 -2.75 -26.66
N GLU A 565 -14.37 -3.63 -27.35
CA GLU A 565 -15.36 -3.23 -28.37
C GLU A 565 -16.44 -2.32 -27.77
N HIS A 566 -16.92 -2.65 -26.55
CA HIS A 566 -17.88 -1.81 -25.85
C HIS A 566 -17.29 -0.44 -25.53
N GLN A 567 -16.14 -0.40 -24.87
CA GLN A 567 -15.53 0.85 -24.41
C GLN A 567 -15.11 1.75 -25.59
N GLN A 568 -14.61 1.16 -26.67
CA GLN A 568 -14.27 1.89 -27.89
C GLN A 568 -15.52 2.56 -28.52
N ARG A 569 -16.65 1.84 -28.56
CA ARG A 569 -17.93 2.38 -29.04
C ARG A 569 -18.42 3.55 -28.19
N VAL A 570 -18.35 3.43 -26.85
CA VAL A 570 -18.74 4.51 -25.93
C VAL A 570 -17.79 5.69 -26.09
N MET A 571 -16.49 5.48 -26.13
CA MET A 571 -15.50 6.56 -26.32
C MET A 571 -15.71 7.29 -27.64
N ARG A 572 -15.97 6.57 -28.73
CA ARG A 572 -16.27 7.19 -30.02
C ARG A 572 -17.52 8.06 -29.96
N ALA A 573 -18.62 7.57 -29.38
CA ALA A 573 -19.84 8.33 -29.24
C ALA A 573 -19.68 9.61 -28.39
N VAL A 574 -18.85 9.53 -27.32
CA VAL A 574 -18.52 10.68 -26.48
C VAL A 574 -17.65 11.68 -27.24
N CYS A 575 -16.61 11.24 -27.93
CA CYS A 575 -15.70 12.13 -28.65
C CYS A 575 -16.38 12.78 -29.87
N ASP A 576 -17.16 12.02 -30.66
CA ASP A 576 -17.87 12.56 -31.81
C ASP A 576 -18.85 13.67 -31.44
N ARG A 577 -19.40 13.64 -30.22
CA ARG A 577 -20.45 14.59 -29.80
C ARG A 577 -19.93 15.71 -28.88
N PHE A 578 -18.95 15.44 -28.04
CA PHE A 578 -18.57 16.34 -26.94
C PHE A 578 -17.06 16.61 -26.86
N ALA A 579 -16.25 16.23 -27.87
CA ALA A 579 -14.80 16.40 -27.76
C ALA A 579 -14.40 17.83 -27.37
N ASP A 580 -15.01 18.85 -27.97
CA ASP A 580 -14.65 20.27 -27.73
C ASP A 580 -14.97 20.72 -26.30
N ASP A 581 -15.91 20.10 -25.63
CA ASP A 581 -16.34 20.42 -24.28
C ASP A 581 -15.49 19.68 -23.19
N LEU A 582 -14.69 18.69 -23.61
CA LEU A 582 -13.88 17.90 -22.69
C LEU A 582 -12.49 18.53 -22.47
N ALA A 583 -12.04 18.53 -21.22
CA ALA A 583 -10.67 18.90 -20.87
C ALA A 583 -9.66 17.90 -21.44
N PHE A 584 -9.81 16.62 -21.13
CA PHE A 584 -9.04 15.52 -21.71
C PHE A 584 -9.80 14.20 -21.52
N VAL A 585 -9.32 13.13 -22.17
CA VAL A 585 -9.85 11.78 -22.05
C VAL A 585 -8.94 10.97 -21.13
N LEU A 586 -9.52 10.16 -20.27
CA LEU A 586 -8.80 9.34 -19.31
C LEU A 586 -9.20 7.88 -19.45
N VAL A 587 -8.23 6.98 -19.49
CA VAL A 587 -8.44 5.54 -19.40
C VAL A 587 -8.01 5.07 -18.03
N LYS A 588 -8.85 4.33 -17.31
CA LYS A 588 -8.55 3.73 -16.01
C LYS A 588 -8.20 2.26 -16.22
N ASP A 589 -6.94 1.91 -15.96
CA ASP A 589 -6.45 0.53 -16.06
C ASP A 589 -5.27 0.29 -15.12
N GLU A 590 -5.38 -0.66 -14.23
CA GLU A 590 -4.31 -1.03 -13.29
C GLU A 590 -3.36 -2.02 -13.97
N ILE A 591 -2.27 -1.52 -14.58
CA ILE A 591 -1.32 -2.33 -15.37
C ILE A 591 0.01 -2.59 -14.67
N ALA A 592 0.27 -1.87 -13.59
CA ALA A 592 1.53 -1.94 -12.88
C ALA A 592 1.32 -1.95 -11.36
N HIS A 593 2.37 -2.31 -10.64
CA HIS A 593 2.45 -2.25 -9.18
C HIS A 593 3.86 -1.79 -8.75
N ASN A 594 4.17 -1.81 -7.45
CA ASN A 594 5.39 -1.21 -6.88
C ASN A 594 6.72 -1.72 -7.47
N VAL A 595 6.74 -2.86 -8.16
CA VAL A 595 7.95 -3.38 -8.81
C VAL A 595 7.93 -3.28 -10.34
N GLY A 596 6.81 -2.88 -10.97
CA GLY A 596 6.67 -2.71 -12.42
C GLY A 596 5.38 -3.31 -12.97
N LEU A 597 5.39 -3.75 -14.23
CA LEU A 597 4.22 -4.34 -14.89
C LEU A 597 3.67 -5.57 -14.15
N MET A 598 2.34 -5.75 -14.17
CA MET A 598 1.67 -6.90 -13.54
C MET A 598 1.90 -8.22 -14.28
N ILE A 599 2.17 -8.15 -15.57
CA ILE A 599 2.47 -9.32 -16.43
C ILE A 599 3.82 -9.13 -17.11
N ARG A 600 4.34 -10.21 -17.71
CA ARG A 600 5.62 -10.18 -18.42
C ARG A 600 5.61 -9.12 -19.53
N PRO A 601 6.71 -8.38 -19.73
CA PRO A 601 6.77 -7.31 -20.74
C PRO A 601 6.43 -7.76 -22.17
N ASP A 602 6.86 -8.96 -22.57
CA ASP A 602 6.57 -9.51 -23.89
C ASP A 602 5.06 -9.79 -24.09
N MET A 603 4.41 -10.36 -23.08
CA MET A 603 2.96 -10.58 -23.11
C MET A 603 2.20 -9.24 -23.08
N PHE A 604 2.70 -8.26 -22.31
CA PHE A 604 2.12 -6.93 -22.28
C PHE A 604 2.19 -6.25 -23.65
N GLU A 605 3.34 -6.32 -24.32
CA GLU A 605 3.52 -5.79 -25.68
C GLU A 605 2.56 -6.45 -26.68
N GLU A 606 2.38 -7.74 -26.61
CA GLU A 606 1.56 -8.49 -27.55
C GLU A 606 0.05 -8.30 -27.32
N MET A 607 -0.38 -8.34 -26.05
CA MET A 607 -1.81 -8.39 -25.72
C MET A 607 -2.39 -7.01 -25.42
N PHE A 608 -1.65 -6.16 -24.71
CA PHE A 608 -2.16 -4.89 -24.20
C PHE A 608 -1.95 -3.74 -25.20
N VAL A 609 -0.74 -3.58 -25.74
CA VAL A 609 -0.38 -2.41 -26.54
C VAL A 609 -1.32 -2.21 -27.75
N PRO A 610 -1.58 -3.19 -28.63
CA PRO A 610 -2.44 -2.98 -29.80
C PRO A 610 -3.89 -2.71 -29.41
N ARG A 611 -4.41 -3.34 -28.35
CA ARG A 611 -5.76 -3.10 -27.85
C ARG A 611 -5.91 -1.71 -27.26
N MET A 612 -4.91 -1.23 -26.53
CA MET A 612 -4.94 0.10 -25.94
C MET A 612 -4.86 1.19 -27.03
N GLN A 613 -4.05 0.98 -28.08
CA GLN A 613 -4.02 1.89 -29.22
C GLN A 613 -5.40 1.98 -29.93
N GLN A 614 -6.09 0.84 -30.08
CA GLN A 614 -7.45 0.83 -30.62
C GLN A 614 -8.44 1.57 -29.73
N LEU A 615 -8.33 1.36 -28.40
CA LEU A 615 -9.23 2.01 -27.42
C LEU A 615 -9.14 3.53 -27.50
N ILE A 616 -7.92 4.09 -27.49
CA ILE A 616 -7.72 5.55 -27.44
C ILE A 616 -7.82 6.24 -28.82
N ALA A 617 -7.88 5.49 -29.92
CA ALA A 617 -7.92 6.06 -31.27
C ALA A 617 -9.02 7.13 -31.46
N PRO A 618 -10.28 6.96 -30.99
CA PRO A 618 -11.29 7.99 -31.15
C PRO A 618 -10.93 9.34 -30.49
N ALA A 619 -10.30 9.31 -29.31
CA ALA A 619 -9.87 10.53 -28.65
C ALA A 619 -8.71 11.21 -29.39
N LYS A 620 -7.77 10.43 -29.93
CA LYS A 620 -6.65 10.95 -30.74
C LYS A 620 -7.11 11.52 -32.08
N GLU A 621 -8.07 10.89 -32.75
CA GLU A 621 -8.68 11.40 -33.97
C GLU A 621 -9.29 12.80 -33.79
N HIS A 622 -9.80 13.12 -32.58
CA HIS A 622 -10.31 14.44 -32.22
C HIS A 622 -9.25 15.37 -31.57
N GLY A 623 -7.99 15.00 -31.62
CA GLY A 623 -6.88 15.84 -31.09
C GLY A 623 -6.87 16.01 -29.57
N LYS A 624 -7.54 15.12 -28.81
CA LYS A 624 -7.60 15.20 -27.36
C LYS A 624 -6.33 14.65 -26.70
N LEU A 625 -5.93 15.28 -25.57
CA LEU A 625 -4.96 14.70 -24.67
C LEU A 625 -5.58 13.44 -24.03
N VAL A 626 -4.77 12.37 -23.92
CA VAL A 626 -5.21 11.12 -23.34
C VAL A 626 -4.33 10.78 -22.14
N GLY A 627 -4.97 10.53 -21.00
CA GLY A 627 -4.33 10.11 -19.76
C GLY A 627 -4.54 8.63 -19.47
N LEU A 628 -3.60 8.02 -18.77
CA LEU A 628 -3.76 6.71 -18.15
C LEU A 628 -3.78 6.85 -16.63
N TYR A 629 -4.82 6.33 -16.01
CA TYR A 629 -4.83 6.08 -14.57
C TYR A 629 -4.27 4.69 -14.30
N THR A 630 -3.11 4.62 -13.68
CA THR A 630 -2.50 3.39 -13.20
C THR A 630 -1.53 3.70 -12.07
N ARG A 631 -1.44 2.81 -11.09
CA ARG A 631 -0.54 2.96 -9.94
C ARG A 631 0.74 2.14 -10.15
N GLY A 632 1.72 2.38 -9.28
CA GLY A 632 2.95 1.60 -9.21
C GLY A 632 4.18 2.28 -9.80
N ARG A 633 5.23 1.49 -10.04
CA ARG A 633 6.52 1.97 -10.51
C ARG A 633 6.53 2.20 -12.02
N MET A 634 6.67 3.47 -12.42
CA MET A 634 6.46 3.92 -13.80
C MET A 634 7.73 3.94 -14.67
N GLU A 635 8.92 3.95 -14.11
CA GLU A 635 10.17 4.17 -14.83
C GLU A 635 10.32 3.33 -16.12
N LYS A 636 9.98 2.03 -16.06
CA LYS A 636 10.02 1.11 -17.21
C LYS A 636 8.74 1.08 -18.04
N VAL A 637 7.66 1.65 -17.53
CA VAL A 637 6.33 1.65 -18.15
C VAL A 637 6.14 2.86 -19.05
N LEU A 638 6.65 4.03 -18.66
CA LEU A 638 6.50 5.28 -19.40
C LEU A 638 6.92 5.22 -20.88
N PRO A 639 8.05 4.54 -21.27
CA PRO A 639 8.40 4.43 -22.70
C PRO A 639 7.34 3.66 -23.51
N ILE A 640 6.66 2.70 -22.90
CA ILE A 640 5.59 1.94 -23.55
C ILE A 640 4.36 2.83 -23.71
N LEU A 641 3.99 3.58 -22.66
CA LEU A 641 2.83 4.47 -22.67
C LEU A 641 2.97 5.60 -23.71
N GLU A 642 4.15 6.19 -23.84
CA GLU A 642 4.43 7.17 -24.89
C GLU A 642 4.25 6.59 -26.29
N ARG A 643 4.74 5.36 -26.54
CA ARG A 643 4.58 4.68 -27.83
C ARG A 643 3.13 4.32 -28.14
N ILE A 644 2.32 4.02 -27.12
CA ILE A 644 0.87 3.82 -27.27
C ILE A 644 0.19 5.14 -27.67
N GLY A 645 0.69 6.28 -27.17
CA GLY A 645 0.15 7.61 -27.45
C GLY A 645 -0.47 8.30 -26.23
N PHE A 646 -0.15 7.88 -25.01
CA PHE A 646 -0.56 8.59 -23.80
C PHE A 646 0.23 9.90 -23.62
N ASP A 647 -0.44 10.93 -23.14
CA ASP A 647 0.13 12.26 -22.86
C ASP A 647 0.26 12.52 -21.35
N ILE A 648 -0.54 11.79 -20.53
CA ILE A 648 -0.69 12.05 -19.10
C ILE A 648 -0.68 10.73 -18.34
N VAL A 649 0.00 10.70 -17.18
CA VAL A 649 -0.04 9.56 -16.24
C VAL A 649 -0.46 10.03 -14.86
N LEU A 650 -1.38 9.26 -14.24
CA LEU A 650 -1.90 9.50 -12.89
C LEU A 650 -2.41 8.21 -12.22
N PRO A 651 -2.42 8.15 -10.87
CA PRO A 651 -1.74 9.08 -9.98
C PRO A 651 -0.25 8.74 -9.89
N MET A 652 0.61 9.74 -9.77
CA MET A 652 2.04 9.52 -9.55
C MET A 652 2.31 9.33 -8.06
N GLU A 653 2.77 8.14 -7.69
CA GLU A 653 3.06 7.73 -6.32
C GLU A 653 4.53 7.99 -5.97
N PRO A 654 4.84 8.92 -5.03
CA PRO A 654 6.22 9.18 -4.63
C PRO A 654 6.84 8.03 -3.82
N GLU A 655 6.01 7.14 -3.27
CA GLU A 655 6.46 5.98 -2.50
C GLU A 655 7.25 4.96 -3.33
N CYS A 656 6.99 4.88 -4.63
CA CYS A 656 7.65 3.94 -5.54
C CYS A 656 8.31 4.58 -6.76
N ASN A 657 8.25 5.93 -6.90
CA ASN A 657 8.80 6.69 -8.02
C ASN A 657 9.61 7.89 -7.54
N ASP A 658 10.79 8.10 -8.10
CA ASP A 658 11.51 9.38 -7.99
C ASP A 658 10.87 10.40 -8.95
N LEU A 659 9.89 11.16 -8.45
CA LEU A 659 9.10 12.08 -9.26
C LEU A 659 9.94 13.23 -9.84
N VAL A 660 10.97 13.67 -9.14
CA VAL A 660 11.85 14.75 -9.60
C VAL A 660 12.69 14.27 -10.79
N HIS A 661 13.22 13.06 -10.68
CA HIS A 661 13.97 12.43 -11.78
C HIS A 661 13.06 12.20 -12.99
N LEU A 662 11.90 11.59 -12.80
CA LEU A 662 10.95 11.33 -13.89
C LEU A 662 10.47 12.63 -14.55
N LYS A 663 10.14 13.64 -13.76
CA LYS A 663 9.72 14.96 -14.30
C LYS A 663 10.78 15.59 -15.20
N ARG A 664 12.07 15.51 -14.84
CA ARG A 664 13.17 16.01 -15.67
C ARG A 664 13.36 15.19 -16.95
N GLN A 665 13.30 13.86 -16.83
CA GLN A 665 13.51 12.94 -17.95
C GLN A 665 12.38 13.03 -19.00
N TRP A 666 11.14 13.24 -18.55
CA TRP A 666 9.92 13.20 -19.38
C TRP A 666 9.32 14.57 -19.69
N HIS A 667 10.03 15.65 -19.33
CA HIS A 667 9.59 17.00 -19.63
C HIS A 667 9.34 17.18 -21.14
N GLY A 668 8.20 17.79 -21.50
CA GLY A 668 7.77 17.98 -22.88
C GLY A 668 7.18 16.75 -23.57
N ARG A 669 7.19 15.57 -22.92
CA ARG A 669 6.73 14.30 -23.48
C ARG A 669 5.56 13.67 -22.72
N MET A 670 5.57 13.74 -21.39
CA MET A 670 4.56 13.15 -20.53
C MET A 670 4.26 14.08 -19.36
N ALA A 671 3.00 14.40 -19.13
CA ALA A 671 2.55 15.15 -17.97
C ALA A 671 2.18 14.23 -16.81
N PHE A 672 2.40 14.70 -15.59
CA PHE A 672 2.19 13.93 -14.36
C PHE A 672 1.16 14.59 -13.45
N ILE A 673 0.24 13.79 -12.90
CA ILE A 673 -0.76 14.24 -11.92
C ILE A 673 -0.61 13.40 -10.66
N GLY A 674 -0.54 14.03 -9.47
CA GLY A 674 -0.41 13.35 -8.19
C GLY A 674 0.67 13.95 -7.31
N GLY A 675 1.45 13.12 -6.63
CA GLY A 675 2.65 13.51 -5.91
C GLY A 675 2.49 13.71 -4.41
N ILE A 676 1.26 13.79 -3.87
CA ILE A 676 1.04 13.88 -2.42
C ILE A 676 0.70 12.48 -1.89
N PRO A 677 1.54 11.89 -1.00
CA PRO A 677 1.32 10.55 -0.46
C PRO A 677 -0.05 10.40 0.18
N LEU A 678 -0.79 9.35 -0.21
CA LEU A 678 -2.09 9.07 0.40
C LEU A 678 -1.96 8.75 1.89
N SER A 679 -0.88 8.09 2.30
CA SER A 679 -0.53 7.83 3.69
C SER A 679 -0.34 9.12 4.50
N LEU A 680 0.26 10.15 3.89
CA LEU A 680 0.40 11.46 4.52
C LEU A 680 -0.95 12.16 4.69
N LEU A 681 -1.84 12.07 3.69
CA LEU A 681 -3.20 12.60 3.80
C LEU A 681 -4.04 11.85 4.83
N ALA A 682 -3.82 10.55 4.99
CA ALA A 682 -4.55 9.74 5.97
C ALA A 682 -4.06 9.96 7.41
N TYR A 683 -2.75 10.11 7.63
CA TYR A 683 -2.14 10.03 8.96
C TYR A 683 -1.21 11.21 9.30
N GLY A 684 -0.95 12.12 8.37
CA GLY A 684 -0.03 13.24 8.57
C GLY A 684 -0.65 14.41 9.32
N SER A 685 0.22 15.22 9.97
CA SER A 685 -0.20 16.50 10.50
C SER A 685 -0.35 17.55 9.40
N TRP A 686 -1.10 18.61 9.67
CA TRP A 686 -1.36 19.68 8.72
C TRP A 686 -0.06 20.35 8.23
N GLU A 687 0.91 20.55 9.12
CA GLU A 687 2.20 21.13 8.82
C GLU A 687 2.99 20.26 7.83
N LYS A 688 2.95 18.93 8.00
CA LYS A 688 3.61 17.99 7.09
C LYS A 688 2.95 17.94 5.72
N ILE A 689 1.60 18.04 5.67
CA ILE A 689 0.86 18.11 4.42
C ILE A 689 1.20 19.42 3.68
N GLU A 690 1.19 20.54 4.39
CA GLU A 690 1.55 21.85 3.83
C GLU A 690 3.00 21.86 3.32
N GLU A 691 3.93 21.24 4.04
CA GLU A 691 5.33 21.10 3.65
C GLU A 691 5.48 20.25 2.37
N ALA A 692 4.83 19.09 2.30
CA ALA A 692 4.86 18.23 1.13
C ALA A 692 4.29 18.92 -0.12
N VAL A 693 3.21 19.68 0.01
CA VAL A 693 2.64 20.49 -1.08
C VAL A 693 3.63 21.57 -1.52
N ARG A 694 4.25 22.27 -0.58
CA ARG A 694 5.26 23.30 -0.88
C ARG A 694 6.45 22.72 -1.64
N GLU A 695 6.95 21.55 -1.20
CA GLU A 695 8.05 20.85 -1.86
C GLU A 695 7.68 20.40 -3.27
N ALA A 696 6.51 19.79 -3.43
CA ALA A 696 6.00 19.35 -4.73
C ALA A 696 5.84 20.53 -5.70
N CYS A 697 5.27 21.66 -5.24
CA CYS A 697 5.17 22.88 -6.06
C CYS A 697 6.54 23.42 -6.43
N THR A 698 7.51 23.40 -5.52
CA THR A 698 8.87 23.93 -5.79
C THR A 698 9.66 23.04 -6.75
N GLN A 699 9.57 21.72 -6.61
CA GLN A 699 10.45 20.78 -7.33
C GLN A 699 9.84 20.27 -8.64
N LEU A 700 8.51 20.10 -8.70
CA LEU A 700 7.83 19.46 -9.83
C LEU A 700 7.09 20.44 -10.75
N ALA A 701 6.69 21.61 -10.26
CA ALA A 701 5.92 22.57 -11.06
C ALA A 701 6.71 23.29 -12.16
N PRO A 702 7.98 23.69 -11.98
CA PRO A 702 8.69 24.48 -12.98
C PRO A 702 8.65 23.85 -14.38
N GLY A 703 8.40 24.70 -15.39
CA GLY A 703 8.26 24.31 -16.79
C GLY A 703 6.93 23.69 -17.18
N GLY A 704 5.91 23.67 -16.30
CA GLY A 704 4.63 23.01 -16.56
C GLY A 704 4.72 21.47 -16.58
N GLY A 705 3.69 20.76 -17.08
CA GLY A 705 3.66 19.30 -17.15
C GLY A 705 3.50 18.60 -15.80
N TYR A 706 3.11 19.33 -14.76
CA TYR A 706 2.80 18.77 -13.43
C TYR A 706 1.52 19.36 -12.86
N VAL A 707 0.65 18.50 -12.38
CA VAL A 707 -0.61 18.83 -11.70
C VAL A 707 -0.61 18.20 -10.33
N LEU A 708 -0.87 18.97 -9.28
CA LEU A 708 -0.84 18.47 -7.92
C LEU A 708 -2.14 17.72 -7.59
N GLY A 709 -1.99 16.58 -6.94
CA GLY A 709 -3.08 15.74 -6.45
C GLY A 709 -2.58 14.68 -5.48
N ALA A 710 -3.50 13.91 -4.92
CA ALA A 710 -3.18 12.75 -4.11
C ALA A 710 -2.58 11.62 -4.94
N SER A 711 -1.73 10.78 -4.34
CA SER A 711 -1.12 9.59 -4.97
C SER A 711 -2.08 8.40 -5.12
N GLY A 712 -3.37 8.58 -4.85
CA GLY A 712 -4.40 7.55 -4.95
C GLY A 712 -5.81 8.09 -4.66
N PRO A 713 -6.83 7.20 -4.65
CA PRO A 713 -8.20 7.58 -4.36
C PRO A 713 -8.35 8.08 -2.91
N ILE A 714 -9.03 9.19 -2.71
CA ILE A 714 -9.38 9.70 -1.38
C ILE A 714 -10.62 8.97 -0.89
N THR A 715 -10.42 8.03 0.03
CA THR A 715 -11.45 7.14 0.60
C THR A 715 -11.88 7.61 2.00
N GLU A 716 -12.82 6.90 2.64
CA GLU A 716 -13.32 7.20 4.00
C GLU A 716 -12.22 7.20 5.08
N GLY A 717 -11.07 6.59 4.84
CA GLY A 717 -9.92 6.63 5.77
C GLY A 717 -9.11 7.93 5.74
N VAL A 718 -9.45 8.90 4.88
CA VAL A 718 -8.75 10.18 4.77
C VAL A 718 -9.57 11.27 5.44
N PRO A 719 -9.05 11.97 6.48
CA PRO A 719 -9.75 13.08 7.11
C PRO A 719 -10.05 14.21 6.14
N ALA A 720 -11.28 14.70 6.17
CA ALA A 720 -11.73 15.78 5.28
C ALA A 720 -10.90 17.06 5.45
N GLN A 721 -10.48 17.36 6.68
CA GLN A 721 -9.61 18.50 7.00
C GLN A 721 -8.26 18.41 6.30
N ASN A 722 -7.69 17.21 6.16
CA ASN A 722 -6.41 17.01 5.50
C ASN A 722 -6.50 17.27 3.99
N VAL A 723 -7.62 16.89 3.37
CA VAL A 723 -7.90 17.22 1.96
C VAL A 723 -8.04 18.73 1.77
N TRP A 724 -8.69 19.39 2.72
CA TRP A 724 -8.85 20.84 2.74
C TRP A 724 -7.51 21.56 2.90
N VAL A 725 -6.66 21.13 3.85
CA VAL A 725 -5.31 21.70 4.05
C VAL A 725 -4.46 21.53 2.80
N MET A 726 -4.50 20.38 2.13
CA MET A 726 -3.82 20.18 0.85
C MET A 726 -4.27 21.19 -0.20
N ALA A 727 -5.58 21.39 -0.37
CA ALA A 727 -6.13 22.34 -1.31
C ALA A 727 -5.68 23.79 -1.01
N GLN A 728 -5.74 24.21 0.27
CA GLN A 728 -5.25 25.52 0.69
C GLN A 728 -3.76 25.72 0.42
N ALA A 729 -2.94 24.70 0.69
CA ALA A 729 -1.51 24.76 0.46
C ALA A 729 -1.16 24.92 -1.02
N VAL A 730 -1.92 24.31 -1.94
CA VAL A 730 -1.74 24.53 -3.39
C VAL A 730 -1.98 26.00 -3.76
N HIS A 731 -3.01 26.60 -3.21
CA HIS A 731 -3.31 28.03 -3.47
C HIS A 731 -2.21 28.95 -2.91
N LYS A 732 -1.64 28.60 -1.77
CA LYS A 732 -0.61 29.37 -1.09
C LYS A 732 0.76 29.28 -1.78
N TYR A 733 1.17 28.08 -2.21
CA TYR A 733 2.52 27.81 -2.69
C TYR A 733 2.60 27.52 -4.20
N GLY A 734 1.49 27.33 -4.87
CA GLY A 734 1.45 26.89 -6.26
C GLY A 734 1.68 27.97 -7.30
N ARG A 735 1.81 29.25 -6.93
CA ARG A 735 2.01 30.33 -7.92
C ARG A 735 3.37 30.20 -8.60
N TYR A 736 3.38 30.24 -9.93
CA TYR A 736 4.63 30.31 -10.68
C TYR A 736 5.27 31.69 -10.46
N THR A 737 6.56 31.71 -10.15
CA THR A 737 7.32 32.98 -10.10
C THR A 737 7.49 33.44 -11.54
N ARG A 738 6.93 34.61 -11.90
CA ARG A 738 7.19 35.23 -13.20
C ARG A 738 8.71 35.46 -13.30
N SER A 739 9.34 34.86 -14.29
CA SER A 739 10.68 35.32 -14.72
C SER A 739 10.56 36.71 -15.30
N ASP A 740 11.46 37.65 -14.93
CA ASP A 740 11.51 39.04 -15.40
C ASP A 740 11.76 39.17 -16.93
N GLU A 741 11.68 38.10 -17.71
CA GLU A 741 11.90 38.08 -19.15
C GLU A 741 10.68 38.33 -20.03
N ASP A 742 9.48 38.50 -19.42
CA ASP A 742 8.22 38.79 -20.14
C ASP A 742 7.70 40.25 -19.93
N GLN A 743 8.62 41.22 -19.66
CA GLN A 743 8.33 42.65 -19.71
C GLN A 743 8.81 43.31 -21.00
#